data_2a6e5cc588a3d917b6a00485f168768b
#
_entry.id   2a6e5cc588a3d917b6a00485f168768b
#
_cell.length_a   1.000
_cell.length_b   1.000
_cell.length_c   1.000
_cell.angle_alpha   90.00
_cell.angle_beta   90.00
_cell.angle_gamma   90.00
#
_symmetry.space_group_name_H-M   'P 1'
#
loop_
_entity.id
_entity.type
_entity.pdbx_description
1 polymer ?
#
loop_
_entity_poly.entity_id
_entity_poly.type
_entity_poly.pdbx_seq_one_letter_code
_entity_poly.pdbx_strand_id
1 'polypeptide(L)'
;MKARHLEILKEQGFPVPKFILVSENEEADLSFSERDCFAVRSNFSTEDGGEHSFAGQFLTRLNVKREKVQEAVQEVFASYAGSLEYKEKANRGKTEYYLKKQDKAEKQENREQQEYTEQKKAEVLVETVLIQEMLFPEKSGVLFTKNPKGILSEMVVVLGQGLGDKVVEDQENVLTYHYFPGECLYQEGHGQSCLSEQAQESPGLGLEEEELKTLFTLGERIEQLFQKPMDIEFAIEKGKVYILQAREITTLDMHLPVRILDNSNISESFPGICLPLSESFAGEMYSGIFTSLGRRFLGKKVSSYEELFQRMVGGFSGRMYYEISSWYDILRLLPFSRKIIPVWQRMLGVSSEEISFSKKRPSFFLKCRIAFLFCYYFFVSQRKMKELDRFFQERYASYSKRVDEEEDAQALYRIFLEMKEDLLREWDITLINDMVSFISTHLFGKKTAFSLETMKPVRALSALKTVAGKYGLDSEEYRREKQSYISAYGDRIVGELKLETRTYRTNEELLDRWILDSLETDSVEKDCEETSRSEKPSNQKQRKPFFYRLAESSCNNREISRLHRTRCFGLMRRIVDKIGEKTIGFDVYYLSLDELKELLFSGKDFSLKIAREKELRKAYERLPVLSRVKLLGKVDRDPLAGEIRVLSYESFKGKGDIEGQIGTPGKEEGNRKAGRIGQMEKVGKEDGDATPRVFFGRGVSKGIFRGEVLKIKSLQEVRATEAKGKILLSYSTDPGWFPYLNMAGGLITERGSLLSHSAILARELEKPAVVNIPNIMEELQSGDLVEIDGDLGICSVIKQKE
;
A
#
# COMPACT_ATOMS: atom_id res chain seq x y z
N MET A 1 -23.07 13.31 -25.94
CA MET A 1 -22.50 13.79 -24.67
C MET A 1 -21.08 14.37 -24.77
N LYS A 2 -20.27 13.97 -25.76
CA LYS A 2 -18.87 14.44 -25.95
C LYS A 2 -18.76 15.97 -26.05
N ALA A 3 -19.55 16.58 -26.92
CA ALA A 3 -19.53 18.03 -27.10
C ALA A 3 -19.96 18.80 -25.84
N ARG A 4 -20.96 18.32 -25.11
CA ARG A 4 -21.43 18.96 -23.87
C ARG A 4 -20.32 19.05 -22.81
N HIS A 5 -19.50 17.98 -22.67
CA HIS A 5 -18.35 18.03 -21.76
C HIS A 5 -17.31 19.06 -22.21
N LEU A 6 -17.05 19.14 -23.54
CA LEU A 6 -16.12 20.16 -24.07
C LEU A 6 -16.65 21.59 -23.91
N GLU A 7 -17.96 21.83 -24.03
CA GLU A 7 -18.57 23.13 -23.76
C GLU A 7 -18.38 23.53 -22.30
N ILE A 8 -18.70 22.63 -21.35
CA ILE A 8 -18.49 22.87 -19.92
C ILE A 8 -17.01 23.15 -19.62
N LEU A 9 -16.07 22.36 -20.18
CA LEU A 9 -14.65 22.56 -20.00
C LEU A 9 -14.19 23.91 -20.54
N LYS A 10 -14.69 24.32 -21.72
CA LYS A 10 -14.38 25.62 -22.33
C LYS A 10 -14.90 26.78 -21.46
N GLU A 11 -16.15 26.69 -20.95
CA GLU A 11 -16.75 27.69 -20.06
C GLU A 11 -15.96 27.82 -18.74
N GLN A 12 -15.41 26.73 -18.24
CA GLN A 12 -14.59 26.70 -17.02
C GLN A 12 -13.10 27.05 -17.26
N GLY A 13 -12.77 27.49 -18.49
CA GLY A 13 -11.43 27.97 -18.85
C GLY A 13 -10.37 26.89 -19.02
N PHE A 14 -10.77 25.65 -19.28
CA PHE A 14 -9.81 24.61 -19.66
C PHE A 14 -9.26 24.81 -21.08
N PRO A 15 -8.06 24.33 -21.38
CA PRO A 15 -7.42 24.47 -22.67
C PRO A 15 -8.04 23.51 -23.72
N VAL A 16 -9.18 23.89 -24.25
CA VAL A 16 -9.89 23.17 -25.32
C VAL A 16 -9.66 23.90 -26.64
N PRO A 17 -9.31 23.21 -27.76
CA PRO A 17 -9.29 23.85 -29.08
C PRO A 17 -10.64 24.45 -29.42
N LYS A 18 -10.65 25.55 -30.17
CA LYS A 18 -11.93 26.15 -30.57
C LYS A 18 -12.75 25.17 -31.40
N PHE A 19 -14.05 25.16 -31.19
CA PHE A 19 -14.96 24.24 -31.88
C PHE A 19 -16.36 24.85 -32.02
N ILE A 20 -17.12 24.32 -33.01
CA ILE A 20 -18.56 24.54 -33.18
C ILE A 20 -19.27 23.18 -33.32
N LEU A 21 -20.59 23.22 -33.09
CA LEU A 21 -21.49 22.11 -33.37
C LEU A 21 -22.36 22.47 -34.56
N VAL A 22 -22.55 21.53 -35.46
CA VAL A 22 -23.33 21.70 -36.68
C VAL A 22 -24.36 20.58 -36.80
N SER A 23 -25.61 20.93 -37.05
CA SER A 23 -26.71 19.98 -37.30
C SER A 23 -26.70 19.54 -38.81
N GLU A 24 -27.38 18.44 -39.12
CA GLU A 24 -27.33 17.78 -40.43
C GLU A 24 -27.60 18.73 -41.63
N ASN A 25 -28.52 19.70 -41.47
CA ASN A 25 -28.92 20.62 -42.54
C ASN A 25 -28.37 22.05 -42.38
N GLU A 26 -27.40 22.23 -41.47
CA GLU A 26 -26.78 23.49 -41.14
C GLU A 26 -25.45 23.68 -41.89
N GLU A 27 -25.23 24.89 -42.43
CA GLU A 27 -23.93 25.23 -43.06
C GLU A 27 -22.92 25.60 -41.98
N ALA A 28 -21.71 25.05 -42.07
CA ALA A 28 -20.67 25.25 -41.07
C ALA A 28 -20.07 26.67 -41.17
N ASP A 29 -20.34 27.52 -40.17
CA ASP A 29 -19.68 28.83 -40.06
C ASP A 29 -18.28 28.67 -39.43
N LEU A 30 -17.26 28.73 -40.28
CA LEU A 30 -15.85 28.59 -39.88
C LEU A 30 -15.19 29.90 -39.47
N SER A 31 -15.95 31.00 -39.30
CA SER A 31 -15.43 32.31 -38.87
C SER A 31 -14.85 32.28 -37.44
N PHE A 32 -15.15 31.23 -36.63
CA PHE A 32 -14.66 31.06 -35.25
C PHE A 32 -13.14 30.80 -35.18
N SER A 33 -12.50 30.40 -36.29
CA SER A 33 -11.09 30.03 -36.36
C SER A 33 -10.39 30.57 -37.57
N GLU A 34 -9.11 30.95 -37.43
CA GLU A 34 -8.21 31.32 -38.52
C GLU A 34 -7.43 30.13 -39.10
N ARG A 35 -7.58 28.91 -38.53
CA ARG A 35 -6.89 27.70 -38.98
C ARG A 35 -7.45 27.21 -40.32
N ASP A 36 -6.59 26.64 -41.18
CA ASP A 36 -6.95 26.09 -42.49
C ASP A 36 -7.45 24.64 -42.41
N CYS A 37 -7.17 23.93 -41.33
CA CYS A 37 -7.51 22.54 -41.18
C CYS A 37 -8.33 22.29 -39.87
N PHE A 38 -9.24 21.32 -39.96
CA PHE A 38 -10.20 20.96 -38.90
C PHE A 38 -10.26 19.45 -38.69
N ALA A 39 -10.64 19.05 -37.47
CA ALA A 39 -11.11 17.72 -37.17
C ALA A 39 -12.66 17.71 -37.14
N VAL A 40 -13.27 16.81 -37.90
CA VAL A 40 -14.72 16.65 -38.02
C VAL A 40 -15.10 15.32 -37.38
N ARG A 41 -15.80 15.38 -36.23
CA ARG A 41 -16.07 14.23 -35.35
C ARG A 41 -17.56 14.05 -35.14
N SER A 42 -18.01 12.81 -35.04
CA SER A 42 -19.37 12.48 -34.61
C SER A 42 -19.66 12.90 -33.16
N ASN A 43 -20.89 13.37 -32.94
CA ASN A 43 -21.42 13.68 -31.61
C ASN A 43 -22.89 13.21 -31.54
N PHE A 44 -23.09 11.90 -31.65
CA PHE A 44 -24.41 11.30 -31.74
C PHE A 44 -24.84 10.71 -30.39
N SER A 45 -26.14 10.83 -30.11
CA SER A 45 -26.74 10.38 -28.82
C SER A 45 -26.57 8.88 -28.56
N THR A 46 -26.36 8.09 -29.61
CA THR A 46 -26.19 6.63 -29.53
C THR A 46 -24.77 6.17 -29.22
N GLU A 47 -23.78 7.07 -29.21
CA GLU A 47 -22.38 6.70 -28.95
C GLU A 47 -22.13 6.31 -27.47
N ASP A 48 -22.90 6.90 -26.55
CA ASP A 48 -22.76 6.75 -25.11
C ASP A 48 -23.89 5.90 -24.47
N GLY A 49 -24.44 4.92 -25.19
CA GLY A 49 -25.47 4.01 -24.67
C GLY A 49 -24.95 3.17 -23.49
N GLY A 50 -25.67 3.23 -22.33
CA GLY A 50 -25.19 2.73 -21.02
C GLY A 50 -24.94 1.22 -20.90
N GLU A 51 -25.16 0.39 -21.92
CA GLU A 51 -24.89 -1.05 -21.88
C GLU A 51 -23.75 -1.51 -22.80
N HIS A 52 -23.40 -0.74 -23.83
CA HIS A 52 -22.26 -1.04 -24.74
C HIS A 52 -21.59 0.26 -25.19
N SER A 53 -20.30 0.39 -24.97
CA SER A 53 -19.47 1.45 -25.56
C SER A 53 -19.26 1.14 -27.04
N PHE A 54 -19.74 2.02 -27.92
CA PHE A 54 -19.49 1.95 -29.37
C PHE A 54 -18.29 2.82 -29.80
N ALA A 55 -17.32 2.97 -28.92
CA ALA A 55 -16.10 3.72 -29.20
C ALA A 55 -15.41 3.18 -30.47
N GLY A 56 -15.09 4.05 -31.40
CA GLY A 56 -14.41 3.72 -32.66
C GLY A 56 -15.31 3.26 -33.81
N GLN A 57 -16.63 3.15 -33.66
CA GLN A 57 -17.54 2.74 -34.74
C GLN A 57 -18.02 3.91 -35.64
N PHE A 58 -17.87 5.14 -35.20
CA PHE A 58 -18.33 6.33 -35.93
C PHE A 58 -17.16 7.07 -36.58
N LEU A 59 -17.43 7.61 -37.77
CA LEU A 59 -16.42 8.25 -38.59
C LEU A 59 -15.89 9.53 -37.94
N THR A 60 -14.57 9.62 -37.83
CA THR A 60 -13.82 10.85 -37.55
C THR A 60 -12.95 11.17 -38.75
N ARG A 61 -13.00 12.43 -39.25
CA ARG A 61 -12.14 12.96 -40.29
C ARG A 61 -11.16 13.95 -39.70
N LEU A 62 -9.87 13.65 -39.79
CA LEU A 62 -8.79 14.53 -39.36
C LEU A 62 -8.18 15.26 -40.56
N ASN A 63 -7.54 16.40 -40.30
CA ASN A 63 -6.84 17.20 -41.29
C ASN A 63 -7.71 17.61 -42.49
N VAL A 64 -8.98 17.93 -42.22
CA VAL A 64 -9.93 18.39 -43.24
C VAL A 64 -9.67 19.85 -43.54
N LYS A 65 -9.35 20.15 -44.81
CA LYS A 65 -9.16 21.54 -45.24
C LYS A 65 -10.48 22.32 -45.15
N ARG A 66 -10.38 23.62 -44.86
CA ARG A 66 -11.52 24.55 -44.71
C ARG A 66 -12.58 24.38 -45.79
N GLU A 67 -12.17 24.31 -47.06
CA GLU A 67 -13.03 24.17 -48.29
C GLU A 67 -13.78 22.81 -48.35
N LYS A 68 -13.30 21.79 -47.63
CA LYS A 68 -13.89 20.44 -47.61
C LYS A 68 -14.65 20.09 -46.35
N VAL A 69 -14.77 21.04 -45.40
CA VAL A 69 -15.40 20.76 -44.09
C VAL A 69 -16.88 20.35 -44.28
N GLN A 70 -17.63 21.04 -45.18
CA GLN A 70 -19.03 20.71 -45.38
C GLN A 70 -19.25 19.31 -45.98
N GLU A 71 -18.36 18.88 -46.88
CA GLU A 71 -18.35 17.51 -47.45
C GLU A 71 -18.08 16.48 -46.32
N ALA A 72 -17.09 16.72 -45.46
CA ALA A 72 -16.76 15.85 -44.34
C ALA A 72 -17.91 15.76 -43.30
N VAL A 73 -18.62 16.85 -43.06
CA VAL A 73 -19.81 16.85 -42.16
C VAL A 73 -20.89 15.91 -42.71
N GLN A 74 -21.15 15.99 -44.03
CA GLN A 74 -22.12 15.10 -44.68
C GLN A 74 -21.68 13.62 -44.62
N GLU A 75 -20.39 13.33 -44.85
CA GLU A 75 -19.85 11.97 -44.70
C GLU A 75 -20.04 11.40 -43.29
N VAL A 76 -19.81 12.22 -42.26
CA VAL A 76 -19.99 11.81 -40.86
C VAL A 76 -21.47 11.50 -40.56
N PHE A 77 -22.40 12.35 -41.02
CA PHE A 77 -23.85 12.06 -40.88
C PHE A 77 -24.28 10.81 -41.67
N ALA A 78 -23.77 10.62 -42.89
CA ALA A 78 -24.04 9.42 -43.69
C ALA A 78 -23.55 8.13 -42.99
N SER A 79 -22.42 8.17 -42.28
CA SER A 79 -21.92 7.03 -41.51
C SER A 79 -22.87 6.64 -40.37
N TYR A 80 -23.56 7.61 -39.76
CA TYR A 80 -24.57 7.38 -38.73
C TYR A 80 -25.81 6.66 -39.28
N ALA A 81 -26.33 7.11 -40.44
CA ALA A 81 -27.49 6.48 -41.08
C ALA A 81 -27.23 4.99 -41.40
N GLY A 82 -26.06 4.66 -41.95
CA GLY A 82 -25.65 3.26 -42.19
C GLY A 82 -25.56 2.39 -40.93
N SER A 83 -25.17 2.96 -39.80
CA SER A 83 -25.09 2.24 -38.52
C SER A 83 -26.45 1.91 -37.92
N LEU A 84 -27.45 2.77 -38.14
CA LEU A 84 -28.86 2.54 -37.71
C LEU A 84 -29.51 1.38 -38.47
N GLU A 85 -29.28 1.27 -39.78
CA GLU A 85 -29.78 0.13 -40.57
C GLU A 85 -29.20 -1.22 -40.13
N TYR A 86 -27.92 -1.23 -39.76
CA TYR A 86 -27.28 -2.44 -39.22
C TYR A 86 -27.87 -2.85 -37.86
N LYS A 87 -28.15 -1.86 -36.96
CA LYS A 87 -28.82 -2.11 -35.66
C LYS A 87 -30.25 -2.67 -35.81
N GLU A 88 -31.04 -2.15 -36.73
CA GLU A 88 -32.39 -2.68 -36.99
C GLU A 88 -32.35 -4.15 -37.46
N LYS A 89 -31.37 -4.50 -38.32
CA LYS A 89 -31.17 -5.89 -38.78
C LYS A 89 -30.71 -6.80 -37.67
N ALA A 90 -29.79 -6.34 -36.78
CA ALA A 90 -29.27 -7.12 -35.66
C ALA A 90 -30.32 -7.31 -34.54
N ASN A 91 -31.17 -6.32 -34.29
CA ASN A 91 -32.23 -6.41 -33.28
C ASN A 91 -33.40 -7.30 -33.72
N ARG A 92 -33.73 -7.40 -35.03
CA ARG A 92 -34.76 -8.34 -35.51
C ARG A 92 -34.44 -9.80 -35.16
N GLY A 93 -33.18 -10.19 -35.16
CA GLY A 93 -32.76 -11.55 -34.74
C GLY A 93 -32.80 -11.83 -33.24
N LYS A 94 -32.64 -10.76 -32.39
CA LYS A 94 -32.65 -10.89 -30.93
C LYS A 94 -34.05 -10.81 -30.32
N THR A 95 -34.95 -10.04 -30.90
CA THR A 95 -36.32 -9.88 -30.40
C THR A 95 -37.10 -11.21 -30.38
N GLU A 96 -36.86 -12.11 -31.33
CA GLU A 96 -37.47 -13.46 -31.37
C GLU A 96 -36.98 -14.39 -30.23
N TYR A 97 -35.74 -14.15 -29.75
CA TYR A 97 -35.16 -14.94 -28.65
C TYR A 97 -35.64 -14.46 -27.26
N TYR A 98 -35.84 -13.15 -27.07
CA TYR A 98 -36.28 -12.56 -25.80
C TYR A 98 -37.79 -12.69 -25.54
N LEU A 99 -38.63 -12.62 -26.57
CA LEU A 99 -40.08 -12.81 -26.42
C LEU A 99 -40.47 -14.18 -25.86
N LYS A 100 -39.61 -15.21 -26.03
CA LYS A 100 -39.84 -16.53 -25.44
C LYS A 100 -39.46 -16.67 -23.97
N LYS A 101 -38.81 -15.67 -23.36
CA LYS A 101 -38.31 -15.69 -21.96
C LYS A 101 -39.03 -14.75 -20.99
N GLN A 102 -39.85 -13.81 -21.48
CA GLN A 102 -40.48 -12.76 -20.66
C GLN A 102 -41.79 -13.13 -19.97
N ASP A 103 -42.41 -14.24 -20.30
CA ASP A 103 -43.72 -14.64 -19.71
C ASP A 103 -43.67 -15.04 -18.22
N LYS A 104 -42.55 -14.92 -17.52
CA LYS A 104 -42.42 -15.33 -16.09
C LYS A 104 -41.94 -14.29 -15.09
N ALA A 105 -41.61 -13.05 -15.49
CA ALA A 105 -41.00 -12.06 -14.58
C ALA A 105 -41.78 -10.74 -14.38
N GLU A 106 -42.88 -10.53 -15.05
CA GLU A 106 -43.50 -9.22 -15.28
C GLU A 106 -44.54 -8.75 -14.22
N LYS A 107 -44.40 -8.98 -12.94
CA LYS A 107 -45.33 -8.42 -11.96
C LYS A 107 -44.80 -7.50 -10.86
N GLN A 108 -43.52 -7.23 -10.80
CA GLN A 108 -42.98 -6.43 -9.67
C GLN A 108 -42.11 -5.19 -10.02
N GLU A 109 -41.71 -4.95 -11.28
CA GLU A 109 -40.82 -3.86 -11.67
C GLU A 109 -41.47 -2.63 -12.33
N ASN A 110 -42.79 -2.63 -12.53
CA ASN A 110 -43.46 -1.66 -13.40
C ASN A 110 -43.74 -0.27 -12.77
N ARG A 111 -43.40 0.06 -11.52
CA ARG A 111 -43.64 1.38 -10.94
C ARG A 111 -42.42 2.31 -10.93
N GLU A 112 -41.23 1.80 -10.71
CA GLU A 112 -40.00 2.63 -10.67
C GLU A 112 -39.48 2.98 -12.07
N GLN A 113 -39.73 2.14 -13.09
CA GLN A 113 -39.36 2.41 -14.48
C GLN A 113 -40.25 3.47 -15.16
N GLN A 114 -41.50 3.68 -14.76
CA GLN A 114 -42.33 4.69 -15.35
C GLN A 114 -41.93 6.12 -14.93
N GLU A 115 -41.56 6.37 -13.70
CA GLU A 115 -41.06 7.68 -13.25
C GLU A 115 -39.72 8.07 -13.88
N TYR A 116 -38.82 7.09 -14.11
CA TYR A 116 -37.55 7.31 -14.76
C TYR A 116 -37.65 7.58 -16.27
N THR A 117 -38.69 7.03 -16.91
CA THR A 117 -38.94 7.19 -18.36
C THR A 117 -39.66 8.52 -18.68
N GLU A 118 -40.43 9.07 -17.78
CA GLU A 118 -41.11 10.36 -17.98
C GLU A 118 -40.19 11.58 -17.82
N GLN A 119 -39.16 11.51 -16.95
CA GLN A 119 -38.15 12.56 -16.84
C GLN A 119 -37.22 12.62 -18.04
N LYS A 120 -37.05 11.54 -18.80
CA LYS A 120 -36.20 11.49 -20.02
C LYS A 120 -36.91 11.98 -21.30
N LYS A 121 -38.17 12.29 -21.29
CA LYS A 121 -38.94 12.69 -22.48
C LYS A 121 -38.90 14.18 -22.86
N ALA A 122 -38.03 14.99 -22.22
CA ALA A 122 -38.09 16.44 -22.37
C ALA A 122 -36.87 17.11 -23.06
N GLU A 123 -35.91 16.38 -23.62
CA GLU A 123 -34.90 16.99 -24.48
C GLU A 123 -34.86 16.20 -25.80
N VAL A 124 -35.31 16.79 -26.87
CA VAL A 124 -35.01 16.32 -28.24
C VAL A 124 -33.51 16.54 -28.45
N LEU A 125 -32.71 15.48 -28.24
CA LEU A 125 -31.29 15.52 -28.55
C LEU A 125 -31.15 15.65 -30.08
N VAL A 126 -30.80 16.84 -30.51
CA VAL A 126 -30.44 17.07 -31.93
C VAL A 126 -29.08 16.44 -32.16
N GLU A 127 -29.02 15.50 -33.11
CA GLU A 127 -27.74 14.90 -33.53
C GLU A 127 -26.87 15.98 -34.21
N THR A 128 -25.63 16.07 -33.82
CA THR A 128 -24.68 17.09 -34.28
C THR A 128 -23.34 16.48 -34.64
N VAL A 129 -22.60 17.22 -35.45
CA VAL A 129 -21.19 16.95 -35.79
C VAL A 129 -20.34 18.03 -35.11
N LEU A 130 -19.27 17.63 -34.46
CA LEU A 130 -18.29 18.52 -33.83
C LEU A 130 -17.19 18.88 -34.88
N ILE A 131 -17.08 20.17 -35.19
CA ILE A 131 -15.98 20.72 -36.00
C ILE A 131 -15.02 21.45 -35.07
N GLN A 132 -13.81 20.93 -34.91
CA GLN A 132 -12.79 21.41 -33.99
C GLN A 132 -11.54 21.83 -34.74
N GLU A 133 -10.85 22.90 -34.31
CA GLU A 133 -9.54 23.28 -34.83
C GLU A 133 -8.58 22.09 -34.83
N MET A 134 -7.98 21.79 -35.97
CA MET A 134 -6.97 20.72 -36.05
C MET A 134 -5.69 21.16 -35.36
N LEU A 135 -5.20 20.31 -34.45
CA LEU A 135 -3.87 20.43 -33.86
C LEU A 135 -2.89 19.51 -34.62
N PHE A 136 -1.63 19.93 -34.68
CA PHE A 136 -0.51 19.13 -35.19
C PHE A 136 0.44 18.82 -34.01
N PRO A 137 0.05 17.91 -33.14
CA PRO A 137 0.78 17.68 -31.89
C PRO A 137 2.10 16.93 -32.13
N GLU A 138 3.11 17.26 -31.33
CA GLU A 138 4.32 16.48 -31.20
C GLU A 138 4.03 15.19 -30.41
N LYS A 139 3.16 15.30 -29.44
CA LYS A 139 2.76 14.22 -28.52
C LYS A 139 1.25 14.24 -28.31
N SER A 140 0.65 13.06 -28.18
CA SER A 140 -0.76 12.92 -27.83
C SER A 140 -1.00 11.66 -27.04
N GLY A 141 -2.15 11.57 -26.38
CA GLY A 141 -2.43 10.40 -25.56
C GLY A 141 -3.76 10.46 -24.83
N VAL A 142 -3.88 9.57 -23.87
CA VAL A 142 -5.07 9.44 -23.02
C VAL A 142 -4.65 9.53 -21.57
N LEU A 143 -5.36 10.35 -20.80
CA LEU A 143 -5.25 10.44 -19.34
C LEU A 143 -6.51 9.84 -18.71
N PHE A 144 -6.32 8.79 -17.94
CA PHE A 144 -7.35 8.23 -17.07
C PHE A 144 -7.17 8.81 -15.67
N THR A 145 -8.19 9.48 -15.14
CA THR A 145 -8.13 10.06 -13.78
C THR A 145 -8.21 8.99 -12.69
N LYS A 146 -8.70 7.80 -13.03
CA LYS A 146 -8.57 6.56 -12.27
C LYS A 146 -8.19 5.43 -13.22
N ASN A 147 -7.39 4.49 -12.76
CA ASN A 147 -7.02 3.35 -13.57
C ASN A 147 -8.27 2.53 -13.95
N PRO A 148 -8.56 2.33 -15.25
CA PRO A 148 -9.73 1.60 -15.74
C PRO A 148 -9.85 0.16 -15.23
N LYS A 149 -8.75 -0.44 -14.73
CA LYS A 149 -8.72 -1.78 -14.15
C LYS A 149 -9.21 -1.80 -12.70
N GLY A 150 -9.61 -0.64 -12.12
CA GLY A 150 -10.16 -0.55 -10.78
C GLY A 150 -9.17 -0.16 -9.68
N ILE A 151 -7.97 0.34 -10.01
CA ILE A 151 -7.04 0.93 -9.04
C ILE A 151 -7.40 2.41 -8.88
N LEU A 152 -8.26 2.72 -7.90
CA LEU A 152 -8.83 4.07 -7.73
C LEU A 152 -7.85 5.12 -7.22
N SER A 153 -6.71 4.73 -6.66
CA SER A 153 -5.64 5.64 -6.22
C SER A 153 -4.63 5.97 -7.30
N GLU A 154 -4.83 5.51 -8.54
CA GLU A 154 -3.89 5.64 -9.64
C GLU A 154 -4.50 6.44 -10.79
N MET A 155 -3.79 7.47 -11.25
CA MET A 155 -4.00 8.11 -12.55
C MET A 155 -3.03 7.50 -13.55
N VAL A 156 -3.47 7.30 -14.78
CA VAL A 156 -2.67 6.68 -15.85
C VAL A 156 -2.64 7.58 -17.07
N VAL A 157 -1.44 7.88 -17.58
CA VAL A 157 -1.26 8.58 -18.87
C VAL A 157 -0.63 7.61 -19.86
N VAL A 158 -1.29 7.34 -20.95
CA VAL A 158 -0.75 6.61 -22.10
C VAL A 158 -0.36 7.62 -23.16
N LEU A 159 0.91 7.65 -23.54
CA LEU A 159 1.49 8.64 -24.42
C LEU A 159 2.07 7.99 -25.68
N GLY A 160 1.82 8.59 -26.83
CA GLY A 160 2.47 8.27 -28.09
C GLY A 160 2.92 9.51 -28.86
N GLN A 161 3.62 9.30 -29.95
CA GLN A 161 4.16 10.36 -30.79
C GLN A 161 3.16 10.76 -31.88
N GLY A 162 2.95 12.06 -32.08
CA GLY A 162 2.10 12.60 -33.12
C GLY A 162 0.61 12.53 -32.85
N LEU A 163 -0.20 12.16 -33.84
CA LEU A 163 -1.67 12.13 -33.74
C LEU A 163 -2.18 10.95 -32.93
N GLY A 164 -3.23 11.17 -32.12
CA GLY A 164 -3.79 10.23 -31.18
C GLY A 164 -4.30 8.90 -31.76
N ASP A 165 -4.74 8.87 -33.01
CA ASP A 165 -5.25 7.66 -33.66
C ASP A 165 -4.19 6.54 -33.70
N LYS A 166 -2.92 6.90 -33.88
CA LYS A 166 -1.79 5.95 -33.88
C LYS A 166 -1.47 5.41 -32.52
N VAL A 167 -1.72 6.18 -31.46
CA VAL A 167 -1.46 5.78 -30.07
C VAL A 167 -2.40 4.65 -29.63
N VAL A 168 -3.62 4.63 -30.15
CA VAL A 168 -4.63 3.61 -29.81
C VAL A 168 -4.40 2.31 -30.60
N GLU A 169 -3.82 2.40 -31.80
CA GLU A 169 -3.58 1.26 -32.69
C GLU A 169 -2.22 0.59 -32.46
N ASP A 170 -1.19 1.36 -32.11
CA ASP A 170 0.21 0.90 -32.00
C ASP A 170 0.63 0.74 -30.53
N GLN A 171 0.37 -0.43 -29.98
CA GLN A 171 0.72 -0.75 -28.57
C GLN A 171 2.24 -0.95 -28.35
N GLU A 172 3.07 -0.99 -29.41
CA GLU A 172 4.49 -1.30 -29.29
C GLU A 172 5.38 -0.09 -29.00
N ASN A 173 4.91 1.14 -29.24
CA ASN A 173 5.69 2.39 -29.09
C ASN A 173 4.99 3.42 -28.20
N VAL A 174 4.44 3.00 -27.08
CA VAL A 174 3.78 3.88 -26.12
C VAL A 174 4.53 3.91 -24.80
N LEU A 175 4.51 5.09 -24.16
CA LEU A 175 4.95 5.26 -22.78
C LEU A 175 3.73 5.37 -21.87
N THR A 176 3.74 4.63 -20.79
CA THR A 176 2.69 4.72 -19.79
C THR A 176 3.25 5.33 -18.50
N TYR A 177 2.63 6.39 -18.00
CA TYR A 177 2.95 7.00 -16.72
C TYR A 177 1.90 6.60 -15.70
N HIS A 178 2.36 6.17 -14.55
CA HIS A 178 1.56 5.72 -13.42
C HIS A 178 1.77 6.69 -12.25
N TYR A 179 0.74 7.48 -11.95
CA TYR A 179 0.80 8.50 -10.92
C TYR A 179 -0.10 8.12 -9.75
N PHE A 180 0.50 8.01 -8.58
CA PHE A 180 -0.17 7.80 -7.30
C PHE A 180 -0.01 9.07 -6.45
N PRO A 181 -1.05 9.92 -6.37
CA PRO A 181 -0.99 11.18 -5.62
C PRO A 181 -0.52 10.99 -4.17
N GLY A 182 0.52 11.73 -3.78
CA GLY A 182 1.10 11.63 -2.43
C GLY A 182 2.01 10.42 -2.19
N GLU A 183 2.22 9.53 -3.18
CA GLU A 183 3.00 8.30 -3.03
C GLU A 183 4.16 8.24 -4.03
N CYS A 184 3.89 8.11 -5.32
CA CYS A 184 4.95 7.97 -6.33
C CYS A 184 4.47 8.26 -7.76
N LEU A 185 5.46 8.45 -8.65
CA LEU A 185 5.29 8.48 -10.09
C LEU A 185 6.33 7.55 -10.73
N TYR A 186 5.91 6.68 -11.63
CA TYR A 186 6.83 5.88 -12.42
C TYR A 186 6.34 5.74 -13.86
N GLN A 187 7.26 5.39 -14.75
CA GLN A 187 7.05 5.23 -16.18
C GLN A 187 7.29 3.77 -16.57
N GLU A 188 6.43 3.24 -17.40
CA GLU A 188 6.55 1.93 -18.04
C GLU A 188 6.69 2.14 -19.57
N GLY A 189 7.73 1.56 -20.15
CA GLY A 189 7.96 1.61 -21.61
C GLY A 189 7.65 0.27 -22.26
N HIS A 190 6.84 0.26 -23.31
CA HIS A 190 6.54 -0.91 -24.14
C HIS A 190 7.36 -0.86 -25.43
N GLY A 191 8.25 -1.86 -25.68
CA GLY A 191 9.07 -1.99 -26.88
C GLY A 191 10.58 -1.85 -26.63
N GLN A 192 11.37 -2.49 -27.50
CA GLN A 192 12.84 -2.53 -27.37
C GLN A 192 13.54 -1.17 -27.55
N SER A 193 12.85 -0.16 -28.08
CA SER A 193 13.44 1.16 -28.38
C SER A 193 13.15 2.25 -27.35
N CYS A 194 12.19 2.05 -26.44
CA CYS A 194 11.70 3.18 -25.64
C CYS A 194 12.57 3.55 -24.44
N LEU A 195 13.41 2.66 -23.92
CA LEU A 195 14.21 2.87 -22.69
C LEU A 195 15.69 2.44 -22.83
N SER A 196 16.18 2.07 -24.03
CA SER A 196 17.62 1.82 -24.25
C SER A 196 18.41 3.13 -24.13
N GLU A 197 19.69 3.06 -23.73
CA GLU A 197 20.57 4.24 -23.73
C GLU A 197 20.62 4.95 -25.11
N GLN A 198 20.34 4.24 -26.19
CA GLN A 198 20.19 4.79 -27.52
C GLN A 198 18.86 5.54 -27.74
N ALA A 199 17.82 5.31 -26.95
CA ALA A 199 16.57 6.10 -27.00
C ALA A 199 16.74 7.50 -26.38
N GLN A 200 17.79 7.75 -25.60
CA GLN A 200 18.18 9.10 -25.18
C GLN A 200 18.65 9.99 -26.36
N GLU A 201 19.01 9.39 -27.49
CA GLU A 201 19.35 10.11 -28.72
C GLU A 201 18.15 10.33 -29.65
N SER A 202 16.95 9.74 -29.35
CA SER A 202 15.73 10.07 -30.09
C SER A 202 14.99 11.18 -29.34
N PRO A 203 15.16 12.45 -29.69
CA PRO A 203 14.52 13.54 -28.98
C PRO A 203 13.01 13.48 -29.20
N GLY A 204 12.23 13.17 -28.16
CA GLY A 204 10.85 13.57 -28.19
C GLY A 204 9.75 12.68 -27.66
N LEU A 205 9.99 11.41 -27.21
CA LEU A 205 8.85 10.57 -26.80
C LEU A 205 8.39 10.80 -25.32
N GLY A 206 9.26 11.24 -24.41
CA GLY A 206 8.89 11.48 -23.01
C GLY A 206 8.13 12.79 -22.78
N LEU A 207 7.36 12.88 -21.69
CA LEU A 207 6.77 14.13 -21.20
C LEU A 207 7.79 14.89 -20.37
N GLU A 208 7.83 16.20 -20.57
CA GLU A 208 8.56 17.12 -19.69
C GLU A 208 7.85 17.22 -18.33
N GLU A 209 8.59 17.57 -17.30
CA GLU A 209 8.05 17.67 -15.94
C GLU A 209 6.85 18.62 -15.83
N GLU A 210 6.90 19.77 -16.50
CA GLU A 210 5.81 20.76 -16.53
C GLU A 210 4.59 20.24 -17.32
N GLU A 211 4.80 19.45 -18.39
CA GLU A 211 3.72 18.81 -19.14
C GLU A 211 3.00 17.77 -18.26
N LEU A 212 3.74 16.94 -17.52
CA LEU A 212 3.20 15.97 -16.56
C LEU A 212 2.39 16.65 -15.45
N LYS A 213 2.95 17.69 -14.81
CA LYS A 213 2.25 18.47 -13.79
C LYS A 213 0.94 19.05 -14.32
N THR A 214 1.01 19.63 -15.50
CA THR A 214 -0.17 20.23 -16.16
C THR A 214 -1.23 19.16 -16.41
N LEU A 215 -0.86 18.00 -16.96
CA LEU A 215 -1.79 16.91 -17.26
C LEU A 215 -2.47 16.39 -16.00
N PHE A 216 -1.70 16.07 -14.95
CA PHE A 216 -2.29 15.55 -13.71
C PHE A 216 -3.18 16.60 -13.02
N THR A 217 -2.76 17.87 -12.98
CA THR A 217 -3.58 18.96 -12.42
C THR A 217 -4.88 19.15 -13.20
N LEU A 218 -4.82 19.09 -14.55
CA LEU A 218 -6.02 19.17 -15.38
C LEU A 218 -6.94 17.97 -15.13
N GLY A 219 -6.38 16.76 -15.03
CA GLY A 219 -7.13 15.55 -14.72
C GLY A 219 -7.86 15.64 -13.38
N GLU A 220 -7.19 16.07 -12.31
CA GLU A 220 -7.81 16.26 -10.99
C GLU A 220 -8.95 17.30 -11.03
N ARG A 221 -8.71 18.45 -11.67
CA ARG A 221 -9.74 19.50 -11.80
C ARG A 221 -10.93 19.04 -12.64
N ILE A 222 -10.71 18.25 -13.70
CA ILE A 222 -11.78 17.71 -14.54
C ILE A 222 -12.58 16.65 -13.77
N GLU A 223 -11.92 15.74 -13.03
CA GLU A 223 -12.59 14.78 -12.15
C GLU A 223 -13.42 15.48 -11.07
N GLN A 224 -12.89 16.54 -10.45
CA GLN A 224 -13.62 17.36 -9.46
C GLN A 224 -14.81 18.07 -10.09
N LEU A 225 -14.70 18.58 -11.30
CA LEU A 225 -15.78 19.26 -12.01
C LEU A 225 -16.94 18.30 -12.30
N PHE A 226 -16.66 17.13 -12.82
CA PHE A 226 -17.69 16.15 -13.19
C PHE A 226 -18.08 15.19 -12.06
N GLN A 227 -17.34 15.17 -10.95
CA GLN A 227 -17.56 14.29 -9.78
C GLN A 227 -17.54 12.78 -10.15
N LYS A 228 -16.81 12.42 -11.20
CA LYS A 228 -16.71 11.06 -11.76
C LYS A 228 -15.32 10.79 -12.31
N PRO A 229 -14.86 9.52 -12.32
CA PRO A 229 -13.65 9.13 -13.04
C PRO A 229 -13.77 9.43 -14.53
N MET A 230 -12.74 10.05 -15.09
CA MET A 230 -12.76 10.56 -16.47
C MET A 230 -11.64 9.94 -17.32
N ASP A 231 -11.97 9.70 -18.57
CA ASP A 231 -11.11 9.33 -19.69
C ASP A 231 -10.97 10.57 -20.57
N ILE A 232 -9.72 11.09 -20.70
CA ILE A 232 -9.43 12.39 -21.27
C ILE A 232 -8.42 12.22 -22.41
N GLU A 233 -8.84 12.47 -23.64
CA GLU A 233 -7.93 12.57 -24.78
C GLU A 233 -7.24 13.94 -24.78
N PHE A 234 -5.92 13.95 -24.90
CA PHE A 234 -5.13 15.17 -24.92
C PHE A 234 -4.13 15.19 -26.07
N ALA A 235 -3.69 16.41 -26.41
CA ALA A 235 -2.63 16.66 -27.38
C ALA A 235 -1.70 17.76 -26.86
N ILE A 236 -0.42 17.68 -27.20
CA ILE A 236 0.59 18.69 -26.88
C ILE A 236 1.11 19.28 -28.20
N GLU A 237 0.82 20.56 -28.42
CA GLU A 237 1.31 21.34 -29.56
C GLU A 237 2.15 22.50 -29.02
N LYS A 238 3.42 22.57 -29.39
CA LYS A 238 4.39 23.61 -28.98
C LYS A 238 4.49 23.73 -27.47
N GLY A 239 4.58 22.57 -26.77
CA GLY A 239 4.66 22.48 -25.32
C GLY A 239 3.38 22.84 -24.56
N LYS A 240 2.27 23.12 -25.25
CA LYS A 240 0.99 23.45 -24.60
C LYS A 240 0.03 22.27 -24.69
N VAL A 241 -0.51 21.88 -23.52
CA VAL A 241 -1.50 20.81 -23.41
C VAL A 241 -2.89 21.31 -23.83
N TYR A 242 -3.58 20.53 -24.63
CA TYR A 242 -4.98 20.73 -25.04
C TYR A 242 -5.80 19.49 -24.74
N ILE A 243 -7.04 19.69 -24.28
CA ILE A 243 -8.03 18.64 -24.07
C ILE A 243 -8.86 18.49 -25.34
N LEU A 244 -8.80 17.32 -25.97
CA LEU A 244 -9.50 17.02 -27.22
C LEU A 244 -10.89 16.44 -26.95
N GLN A 245 -11.03 15.63 -25.90
CA GLN A 245 -12.25 14.98 -25.48
C GLN A 245 -12.18 14.61 -24.01
N ALA A 246 -13.32 14.59 -23.32
CA ALA A 246 -13.44 14.04 -21.98
C ALA A 246 -14.75 13.24 -21.85
N ARG A 247 -14.67 12.04 -21.30
CA ARG A 247 -15.84 11.16 -21.03
C ARG A 247 -15.67 10.40 -19.74
N GLU A 248 -16.78 9.87 -19.21
CA GLU A 248 -16.74 9.02 -18.04
C GLU A 248 -16.05 7.68 -18.33
N ILE A 249 -15.28 7.14 -17.39
CA ILE A 249 -14.72 5.79 -17.50
C ILE A 249 -15.87 4.79 -17.26
N THR A 250 -16.32 4.13 -18.31
CA THR A 250 -17.47 3.20 -18.26
C THR A 250 -17.10 1.79 -17.79
N THR A 251 -15.81 1.44 -17.76
CA THR A 251 -15.32 0.12 -17.34
C THR A 251 -15.31 -0.05 -15.81
N LEU A 252 -15.44 1.03 -15.04
CA LEU A 252 -15.47 1.00 -13.58
C LEU A 252 -16.90 0.76 -13.07
N ASP A 253 -17.17 -0.43 -12.55
CA ASP A 253 -18.43 -0.73 -11.87
C ASP A 253 -18.43 -0.14 -10.45
N MET A 254 -18.85 1.10 -10.31
CA MET A 254 -18.91 1.83 -9.04
C MET A 254 -19.89 1.23 -8.00
N HIS A 255 -20.65 0.18 -8.34
CA HIS A 255 -21.44 -0.61 -7.40
C HIS A 255 -20.61 -1.62 -6.61
N LEU A 256 -19.41 -1.95 -7.09
CA LEU A 256 -18.48 -2.82 -6.38
C LEU A 256 -17.95 -2.13 -5.09
N PRO A 257 -17.69 -2.90 -4.03
CA PRO A 257 -17.15 -2.32 -2.80
C PRO A 257 -15.74 -1.79 -3.00
N VAL A 258 -15.50 -0.57 -2.53
CA VAL A 258 -14.16 0.01 -2.46
C VAL A 258 -13.39 -0.67 -1.34
N ARG A 259 -12.26 -1.26 -1.69
CA ARG A 259 -11.31 -1.89 -0.77
C ARG A 259 -10.13 -0.94 -0.56
N ILE A 260 -9.76 -0.74 0.69
CA ILE A 260 -8.61 0.09 1.04
C ILE A 260 -7.54 -0.82 1.65
N LEU A 261 -6.43 -0.93 0.96
CA LEU A 261 -5.26 -1.69 1.40
C LEU A 261 -4.24 -0.74 2.01
N ASP A 262 -3.67 -1.09 3.17
CA ASP A 262 -2.67 -0.29 3.89
C ASP A 262 -1.47 -1.15 4.31
N ASN A 263 -0.27 -0.70 3.94
CA ASN A 263 0.98 -1.41 4.17
C ASN A 263 1.75 -0.88 5.40
N SER A 264 1.38 0.26 5.96
CA SER A 264 2.18 1.03 6.93
C SER A 264 2.63 0.25 8.16
N ASN A 265 1.87 -0.75 8.59
CA ASN A 265 2.17 -1.54 9.80
C ASN A 265 2.52 -3.00 9.49
N ILE A 266 1.85 -3.61 8.51
CA ILE A 266 2.05 -5.03 8.18
C ILE A 266 3.43 -5.28 7.57
N SER A 267 4.04 -4.28 6.94
CA SER A 267 5.39 -4.35 6.35
C SER A 267 6.49 -4.69 7.37
N GLU A 268 6.29 -4.45 8.67
CA GLU A 268 7.24 -4.89 9.70
C GLU A 268 7.29 -6.43 9.83
N SER A 269 6.15 -7.08 9.63
CA SER A 269 6.02 -8.54 9.73
C SER A 269 6.24 -9.26 8.39
N PHE A 270 5.89 -8.58 7.29
CA PHE A 270 5.99 -9.08 5.91
C PHE A 270 6.70 -8.04 5.04
N PRO A 271 7.99 -7.76 5.26
CA PRO A 271 8.73 -6.76 4.48
C PRO A 271 8.97 -7.20 3.04
N GLY A 272 8.97 -6.23 2.12
CA GLY A 272 9.27 -6.46 0.71
C GLY A 272 8.30 -7.41 0.01
N ILE A 273 8.80 -8.13 -0.98
CA ILE A 273 8.01 -9.11 -1.74
C ILE A 273 7.77 -10.36 -0.91
N CYS A 274 6.53 -10.83 -0.87
CA CYS A 274 6.11 -12.11 -0.29
C CYS A 274 5.91 -13.15 -1.39
N LEU A 275 6.28 -14.39 -1.12
CA LEU A 275 6.03 -15.51 -2.02
C LEU A 275 4.60 -16.08 -1.82
N PRO A 276 4.02 -16.74 -2.82
CA PRO A 276 2.63 -17.20 -2.80
C PRO A 276 2.27 -18.07 -1.59
N LEU A 277 3.21 -18.89 -1.09
CA LEU A 277 2.95 -19.72 0.09
C LEU A 277 2.74 -18.86 1.34
N SER A 278 3.58 -17.85 1.56
CA SER A 278 3.42 -16.91 2.67
C SER A 278 2.17 -16.06 2.55
N GLU A 279 1.81 -15.61 1.34
CA GLU A 279 0.59 -14.83 1.11
C GLU A 279 -0.67 -15.65 1.44
N SER A 280 -0.79 -16.87 0.91
CA SER A 280 -1.95 -17.74 1.14
C SER A 280 -2.03 -18.17 2.60
N PHE A 281 -0.90 -18.54 3.22
CA PHE A 281 -0.85 -18.90 4.64
C PHE A 281 -1.26 -17.73 5.55
N ALA A 282 -0.72 -16.54 5.31
CA ALA A 282 -1.10 -15.34 6.07
C ALA A 282 -2.60 -15.04 5.91
N GLY A 283 -3.15 -15.11 4.69
CA GLY A 283 -4.58 -14.93 4.44
C GLY A 283 -5.44 -15.87 5.27
N GLU A 284 -5.13 -17.16 5.29
CA GLU A 284 -5.85 -18.16 6.09
C GLU A 284 -5.69 -17.93 7.60
N MET A 285 -4.49 -17.61 8.07
CA MET A 285 -4.22 -17.35 9.49
C MET A 285 -5.00 -16.14 10.00
N TYR A 286 -4.96 -15.02 9.30
CA TYR A 286 -5.71 -13.82 9.69
C TYR A 286 -7.22 -14.08 9.64
N SER A 287 -7.72 -14.70 8.57
CA SER A 287 -9.13 -15.09 8.45
C SER A 287 -9.58 -15.98 9.61
N GLY A 288 -8.81 -17.02 9.94
CA GLY A 288 -9.10 -17.94 11.02
C GLY A 288 -9.13 -17.29 12.40
N ILE A 289 -8.14 -16.44 12.71
CA ILE A 289 -8.05 -15.70 13.97
C ILE A 289 -9.25 -14.76 14.13
N PHE A 290 -9.59 -13.98 13.10
CA PHE A 290 -10.74 -13.07 13.14
C PHE A 290 -12.08 -13.81 13.18
N THR A 291 -12.21 -14.95 12.51
CA THR A 291 -13.38 -15.82 12.59
C THR A 291 -13.54 -16.39 14.00
N SER A 292 -12.45 -16.82 14.67
CA SER A 292 -12.46 -17.28 16.05
C SER A 292 -12.88 -16.18 17.01
N LEU A 293 -12.29 -14.98 16.88
CA LEU A 293 -12.71 -13.79 17.62
C LEU A 293 -14.19 -13.46 17.38
N GLY A 294 -14.63 -13.51 16.13
CA GLY A 294 -16.02 -13.32 15.72
C GLY A 294 -16.96 -14.32 16.39
N ARG A 295 -16.63 -15.61 16.41
CA ARG A 295 -17.43 -16.64 17.11
C ARG A 295 -17.57 -16.33 18.61
N ARG A 296 -16.52 -15.85 19.24
CA ARG A 296 -16.50 -15.48 20.68
C ARG A 296 -17.44 -14.32 20.98
N PHE A 297 -17.44 -13.28 20.16
CA PHE A 297 -18.25 -12.06 20.38
C PHE A 297 -19.63 -12.07 19.70
N LEU A 298 -19.77 -12.62 18.51
CA LEU A 298 -21.00 -12.61 17.71
C LEU A 298 -21.83 -13.90 17.88
N GLY A 299 -21.23 -14.99 18.33
CA GLY A 299 -21.88 -16.30 18.44
C GLY A 299 -22.37 -16.78 17.07
N LYS A 300 -23.65 -17.19 16.98
CA LYS A 300 -24.25 -17.70 15.74
C LYS A 300 -24.28 -16.68 14.59
N LYS A 301 -24.15 -15.37 14.87
CA LYS A 301 -24.14 -14.31 13.85
C LYS A 301 -22.79 -14.19 13.12
N VAL A 302 -21.79 -14.98 13.48
CA VAL A 302 -20.45 -14.96 12.84
C VAL A 302 -20.55 -15.21 11.34
N SER A 303 -21.42 -16.10 10.89
CA SER A 303 -21.62 -16.42 9.46
C SER A 303 -21.98 -15.20 8.60
N SER A 304 -22.69 -14.21 9.16
CA SER A 304 -23.01 -12.97 8.44
C SER A 304 -21.81 -12.04 8.22
N TYR A 305 -20.67 -12.34 8.83
CA TYR A 305 -19.41 -11.58 8.75
C TYR A 305 -18.24 -12.39 8.19
N GLU A 306 -18.49 -13.64 7.76
CA GLU A 306 -17.44 -14.56 7.31
C GLU A 306 -16.65 -14.00 6.13
N GLU A 307 -17.34 -13.47 5.12
CA GLU A 307 -16.72 -12.80 3.98
C GLU A 307 -15.81 -11.63 4.40
N LEU A 308 -16.19 -10.88 5.46
CA LEU A 308 -15.42 -9.79 6.01
C LEU A 308 -14.12 -10.31 6.66
N PHE A 309 -14.22 -11.41 7.43
CA PHE A 309 -13.05 -12.01 8.09
C PHE A 309 -12.07 -12.64 7.10
N GLN A 310 -12.55 -13.09 5.94
CA GLN A 310 -11.67 -13.58 4.86
C GLN A 310 -10.85 -12.49 4.19
N ARG A 311 -11.24 -11.21 4.35
CA ARG A 311 -10.60 -10.05 3.74
C ARG A 311 -9.88 -9.16 4.75
N MET A 312 -9.22 -9.71 5.76
CA MET A 312 -8.48 -8.93 6.76
C MET A 312 -7.11 -8.48 6.26
N VAL A 313 -6.52 -9.28 5.40
CA VAL A 313 -5.26 -9.02 4.71
C VAL A 313 -5.39 -9.40 3.24
N GLY A 314 -4.55 -8.83 2.39
CA GLY A 314 -4.49 -9.18 0.97
C GLY A 314 -3.14 -8.84 0.37
N GLY A 315 -2.81 -9.49 -0.74
CA GLY A 315 -1.66 -9.17 -1.56
C GLY A 315 -1.99 -8.11 -2.60
N PHE A 316 -1.03 -7.25 -2.92
CA PHE A 316 -1.05 -6.35 -4.06
C PHE A 316 0.37 -6.12 -4.55
N SER A 317 0.62 -6.35 -5.83
CA SER A 317 1.97 -6.28 -6.42
C SER A 317 3.01 -7.05 -5.60
N GLY A 318 2.67 -8.28 -5.18
CA GLY A 318 3.54 -9.17 -4.39
C GLY A 318 3.86 -8.71 -2.98
N ARG A 319 3.16 -7.71 -2.44
CA ARG A 319 3.35 -7.21 -1.06
C ARG A 319 2.09 -7.40 -0.25
N MET A 320 2.26 -7.59 1.07
CA MET A 320 1.15 -7.77 1.99
C MET A 320 0.58 -6.44 2.48
N TYR A 321 -0.73 -6.37 2.60
CA TYR A 321 -1.49 -5.21 3.08
C TYR A 321 -2.56 -5.63 4.08
N TYR A 322 -2.87 -4.76 5.05
CA TYR A 322 -4.15 -4.85 5.77
C TYR A 322 -5.27 -4.28 4.89
N GLU A 323 -6.38 -5.00 4.77
CA GLU A 323 -7.60 -4.46 4.16
C GLU A 323 -8.39 -3.64 5.19
N ILE A 324 -8.00 -2.37 5.37
CA ILE A 324 -8.55 -1.51 6.44
C ILE A 324 -10.03 -1.19 6.27
N SER A 325 -10.60 -1.29 5.09
CA SER A 325 -12.04 -1.23 4.86
C SER A 325 -12.78 -2.31 5.68
N SER A 326 -12.26 -3.55 5.71
CA SER A 326 -12.80 -4.63 6.53
C SER A 326 -12.63 -4.38 8.03
N TRP A 327 -11.52 -3.76 8.43
CA TRP A 327 -11.29 -3.36 9.83
C TRP A 327 -12.27 -2.30 10.30
N TYR A 328 -12.67 -1.33 9.46
CA TYR A 328 -13.68 -0.33 9.81
C TYR A 328 -15.04 -0.97 10.11
N ASP A 329 -15.46 -1.95 9.31
CA ASP A 329 -16.70 -2.67 9.55
C ASP A 329 -16.67 -3.46 10.89
N ILE A 330 -15.53 -4.05 11.25
CA ILE A 330 -15.34 -4.71 12.55
C ILE A 330 -15.35 -3.68 13.70
N LEU A 331 -14.61 -2.59 13.58
CA LEU A 331 -14.57 -1.54 14.61
C LEU A 331 -15.94 -0.93 14.85
N ARG A 332 -16.80 -0.88 13.82
CA ARG A 332 -18.17 -0.42 13.94
C ARG A 332 -19.06 -1.29 14.84
N LEU A 333 -18.70 -2.56 15.03
CA LEU A 333 -19.39 -3.46 15.98
C LEU A 333 -19.17 -3.03 17.43
N LEU A 334 -18.05 -2.35 17.72
CA LEU A 334 -17.70 -1.94 19.07
C LEU A 334 -18.63 -0.83 19.60
N PRO A 335 -18.93 -0.79 20.90
CA PRO A 335 -19.54 0.37 21.52
C PRO A 335 -18.62 1.58 21.35
N PHE A 336 -19.22 2.77 21.20
CA PHE A 336 -18.46 4.03 20.97
C PHE A 336 -17.55 4.05 19.75
N SER A 337 -17.85 3.25 18.74
CA SER A 337 -17.04 3.13 17.49
C SER A 337 -16.68 4.48 16.86
N ARG A 338 -17.58 5.47 16.91
CA ARG A 338 -17.30 6.84 16.40
C ARG A 338 -16.11 7.53 17.10
N LYS A 339 -15.79 7.16 18.37
CA LYS A 339 -14.63 7.69 19.10
C LYS A 339 -13.39 6.78 18.93
N ILE A 340 -13.62 5.47 18.76
CA ILE A 340 -12.55 4.47 18.62
C ILE A 340 -11.89 4.55 17.25
N ILE A 341 -12.67 4.68 16.18
CA ILE A 341 -12.16 4.70 14.81
C ILE A 341 -11.12 5.82 14.58
N PRO A 342 -11.34 7.09 14.97
CA PRO A 342 -10.31 8.13 14.81
C PRO A 342 -9.04 7.88 15.63
N VAL A 343 -9.16 7.25 16.80
CA VAL A 343 -7.98 6.86 17.61
C VAL A 343 -7.20 5.76 16.90
N TRP A 344 -7.91 4.75 16.37
CA TRP A 344 -7.31 3.67 15.59
C TRP A 344 -6.65 4.16 14.30
N GLN A 345 -7.30 5.08 13.57
CA GLN A 345 -6.71 5.74 12.40
C GLN A 345 -5.41 6.46 12.74
N ARG A 346 -5.39 7.26 13.80
CA ARG A 346 -4.17 7.91 14.28
C ARG A 346 -3.08 6.91 14.68
N MET A 347 -3.45 5.78 15.26
CA MET A 347 -2.51 4.73 15.63
C MET A 347 -1.82 4.10 14.41
N LEU A 348 -2.58 3.86 13.33
CA LEU A 348 -2.05 3.31 12.09
C LEU A 348 -1.40 4.36 11.17
N GLY A 349 -1.50 5.65 11.50
CA GLY A 349 -1.01 6.70 10.61
C GLY A 349 -1.95 7.04 9.46
N VAL A 350 -3.21 6.60 9.52
CA VAL A 350 -4.24 6.85 8.51
C VAL A 350 -4.80 8.25 8.69
N SER A 351 -4.84 9.06 7.62
CA SER A 351 -5.55 10.36 7.61
C SER A 351 -7.06 10.15 7.73
N SER A 352 -7.80 11.19 8.14
CA SER A 352 -9.26 11.18 8.29
C SER A 352 -9.96 11.15 6.93
N GLU A 353 -9.92 10.02 6.24
CA GLU A 353 -10.68 9.80 5.02
C GLU A 353 -12.15 9.47 5.32
N GLU A 354 -13.04 9.78 4.37
CA GLU A 354 -14.43 9.33 4.44
C GLU A 354 -14.49 7.80 4.48
N ILE A 355 -15.09 7.28 5.53
CA ILE A 355 -15.19 5.85 5.78
C ILE A 355 -16.49 5.35 5.17
N SER A 356 -16.41 4.55 4.11
CA SER A 356 -17.55 3.78 3.62
C SER A 356 -17.66 2.47 4.40
N PHE A 357 -18.88 2.06 4.72
CA PHE A 357 -19.17 0.82 5.42
C PHE A 357 -19.94 -0.14 4.52
N SER A 358 -19.45 -1.36 4.36
CA SER A 358 -20.10 -2.38 3.53
C SER A 358 -21.31 -3.03 4.21
N LYS A 359 -21.40 -3.02 5.53
CA LYS A 359 -22.47 -3.68 6.29
C LYS A 359 -23.45 -2.67 6.91
N LYS A 360 -24.70 -3.09 7.12
CA LYS A 360 -25.72 -2.31 7.85
C LYS A 360 -25.30 -2.07 9.30
N ARG A 361 -25.82 -1.03 9.95
CA ARG A 361 -25.51 -0.71 11.37
C ARG A 361 -25.89 -1.89 12.28
N PRO A 362 -24.99 -2.33 13.19
CA PRO A 362 -25.31 -3.40 14.14
C PRO A 362 -26.42 -2.98 15.10
N SER A 363 -27.25 -3.96 15.52
CA SER A 363 -28.35 -3.70 16.46
C SER A 363 -27.80 -3.28 17.83
N PHE A 364 -28.60 -2.53 18.58
CA PHE A 364 -28.26 -2.09 19.94
C PHE A 364 -27.96 -3.27 20.86
N PHE A 365 -28.78 -4.33 20.83
CA PHE A 365 -28.56 -5.53 21.65
C PHE A 365 -27.23 -6.24 21.35
N LEU A 366 -26.82 -6.27 20.07
CA LEU A 366 -25.53 -6.82 19.69
C LEU A 366 -24.38 -6.00 20.29
N LYS A 367 -24.47 -4.67 20.24
CA LYS A 367 -23.49 -3.79 20.86
C LYS A 367 -23.39 -3.97 22.38
N CYS A 368 -24.53 -4.11 23.07
CA CYS A 368 -24.55 -4.39 24.50
C CYS A 368 -23.89 -5.74 24.83
N ARG A 369 -24.18 -6.79 24.04
CA ARG A 369 -23.52 -8.09 24.18
C ARG A 369 -22.02 -7.97 24.00
N ILE A 370 -21.56 -7.30 22.96
CA ILE A 370 -20.12 -7.10 22.68
C ILE A 370 -19.47 -6.32 23.84
N ALA A 371 -20.11 -5.25 24.33
CA ALA A 371 -19.63 -4.47 25.45
C ALA A 371 -19.47 -5.32 26.72
N PHE A 372 -20.47 -6.13 27.05
CA PHE A 372 -20.44 -7.03 28.22
C PHE A 372 -19.32 -8.05 28.09
N LEU A 373 -19.20 -8.73 26.96
CA LEU A 373 -18.13 -9.70 26.71
C LEU A 373 -16.75 -9.04 26.73
N PHE A 374 -16.62 -7.84 26.18
CA PHE A 374 -15.37 -7.09 26.22
C PHE A 374 -14.96 -6.77 27.66
N CYS A 375 -15.89 -6.29 28.49
CA CYS A 375 -15.63 -6.08 29.91
C CYS A 375 -15.22 -7.38 30.63
N TYR A 376 -15.90 -8.49 30.35
CA TYR A 376 -15.52 -9.80 30.90
C TYR A 376 -14.08 -10.18 30.53
N TYR A 377 -13.75 -10.14 29.21
CA TYR A 377 -12.42 -10.50 28.73
C TYR A 377 -11.34 -9.51 29.21
N PHE A 378 -11.67 -8.23 29.39
CA PHE A 378 -10.75 -7.24 29.93
C PHE A 378 -10.17 -7.71 31.29
N PHE A 379 -11.01 -8.26 32.18
CA PHE A 379 -10.58 -8.74 33.52
C PHE A 379 -9.96 -10.14 33.48
N VAL A 380 -10.40 -11.02 32.58
CA VAL A 380 -9.90 -12.40 32.54
C VAL A 380 -8.75 -12.62 31.55
N SER A 381 -8.42 -11.63 30.72
CA SER A 381 -7.39 -11.72 29.65
C SER A 381 -6.06 -12.25 30.17
N GLN A 382 -5.60 -11.76 31.35
CA GLN A 382 -4.31 -12.15 31.92
C GLN A 382 -4.26 -13.63 32.30
N ARG A 383 -5.39 -14.18 32.78
CA ARG A 383 -5.50 -15.62 33.04
C ARG A 383 -5.51 -16.43 31.77
N LYS A 384 -6.28 -15.96 30.77
CA LYS A 384 -6.36 -16.59 29.42
C LYS A 384 -5.02 -16.59 28.71
N MET A 385 -4.25 -15.52 28.81
CA MET A 385 -2.89 -15.48 28.25
C MET A 385 -1.95 -16.50 28.91
N LYS A 386 -2.03 -16.73 30.21
CA LYS A 386 -1.26 -17.77 30.87
C LYS A 386 -1.70 -19.19 30.49
N GLU A 387 -2.99 -19.40 30.24
CA GLU A 387 -3.52 -20.66 29.72
C GLU A 387 -3.00 -20.91 28.29
N LEU A 388 -3.01 -19.88 27.45
CA LEU A 388 -2.44 -19.92 26.10
C LEU A 388 -0.93 -20.21 26.09
N ASP A 389 -0.16 -19.58 27.01
CA ASP A 389 1.28 -19.80 27.12
C ASP A 389 1.61 -21.27 27.41
N ARG A 390 0.91 -21.89 28.40
CA ARG A 390 1.07 -23.32 28.71
C ARG A 390 0.67 -24.21 27.54
N PHE A 391 -0.51 -23.99 26.99
CA PHE A 391 -0.97 -24.73 25.79
C PHE A 391 0.04 -24.69 24.68
N PHE A 392 0.59 -23.49 24.40
CA PHE A 392 1.59 -23.29 23.39
C PHE A 392 2.86 -24.09 23.64
N GLN A 393 3.42 -24.01 24.86
CA GLN A 393 4.66 -24.70 25.20
C GLN A 393 4.53 -26.23 25.06
N GLU A 394 3.41 -26.80 25.52
CA GLU A 394 3.12 -28.22 25.41
C GLU A 394 3.00 -28.66 23.96
N ARG A 395 2.23 -27.92 23.15
CA ARG A 395 2.01 -28.25 21.74
C ARG A 395 3.27 -28.07 20.91
N TYR A 396 4.00 -26.98 21.12
CA TYR A 396 5.24 -26.74 20.40
C TYR A 396 6.26 -27.85 20.62
N ALA A 397 6.46 -28.30 21.84
CA ALA A 397 7.36 -29.42 22.15
C ALA A 397 6.94 -30.72 21.44
N SER A 398 5.63 -31.02 21.45
CA SER A 398 5.08 -32.20 20.77
C SER A 398 5.29 -32.13 19.25
N TYR A 399 4.96 -30.97 18.62
CA TYR A 399 5.12 -30.80 17.19
C TYR A 399 6.59 -30.79 16.78
N SER A 400 7.48 -30.14 17.52
CA SER A 400 8.91 -30.14 17.23
C SER A 400 9.47 -31.55 17.14
N LYS A 401 9.15 -32.40 18.11
CA LYS A 401 9.57 -33.82 18.11
C LYS A 401 9.04 -34.58 16.89
N ARG A 402 7.75 -34.43 16.58
CA ARG A 402 7.14 -35.11 15.40
C ARG A 402 7.77 -34.66 14.08
N VAL A 403 8.09 -33.37 13.96
CA VAL A 403 8.75 -32.82 12.77
C VAL A 403 10.20 -33.33 12.65
N ASP A 404 10.90 -33.51 13.77
CA ASP A 404 12.26 -34.07 13.76
C ASP A 404 12.28 -35.52 13.30
N GLU A 405 11.29 -36.31 13.70
CA GLU A 405 11.20 -37.77 13.43
C GLU A 405 10.56 -38.10 12.06
N GLU A 406 9.79 -37.17 11.48
CA GLU A 406 9.03 -37.42 10.24
C GLU A 406 9.85 -37.13 8.99
N GLU A 407 9.80 -38.06 8.02
CA GLU A 407 10.50 -37.94 6.73
C GLU A 407 9.55 -37.98 5.50
N ASP A 408 8.28 -38.35 5.70
CA ASP A 408 7.32 -38.38 4.60
C ASP A 408 6.72 -36.99 4.36
N ALA A 409 6.80 -36.52 3.11
CA ALA A 409 6.31 -35.18 2.74
C ALA A 409 4.81 -34.98 2.95
N GLN A 410 3.98 -36.02 2.72
CA GLN A 410 2.54 -35.94 2.95
C GLN A 410 2.20 -35.94 4.45
N ALA A 411 2.94 -36.72 5.25
CA ALA A 411 2.78 -36.72 6.70
C ALA A 411 3.23 -35.39 7.31
N LEU A 412 4.34 -34.81 6.87
CA LEU A 412 4.79 -33.46 7.23
C LEU A 412 3.71 -32.40 6.91
N TYR A 413 3.08 -32.47 5.74
CA TYR A 413 2.00 -31.55 5.40
C TYR A 413 0.77 -31.72 6.33
N ARG A 414 0.43 -32.95 6.73
CA ARG A 414 -0.64 -33.18 7.72
C ARG A 414 -0.28 -32.57 9.07
N ILE A 415 0.97 -32.71 9.55
CA ILE A 415 1.47 -32.05 10.78
C ILE A 415 1.34 -30.53 10.64
N PHE A 416 1.68 -29.95 9.49
CA PHE A 416 1.53 -28.52 9.23
C PHE A 416 0.07 -28.06 9.38
N LEU A 417 -0.89 -28.79 8.82
CA LEU A 417 -2.31 -28.48 8.94
C LEU A 417 -2.83 -28.61 10.38
N GLU A 418 -2.47 -29.68 11.09
CA GLU A 418 -2.82 -29.85 12.50
C GLU A 418 -2.30 -28.70 13.36
N MET A 419 -1.05 -28.32 13.15
CA MET A 419 -0.41 -27.20 13.86
C MET A 419 -1.12 -25.88 13.54
N LYS A 420 -1.50 -25.63 12.28
CA LYS A 420 -2.27 -24.46 11.86
C LYS A 420 -3.61 -24.39 12.59
N GLU A 421 -4.36 -25.49 12.65
CA GLU A 421 -5.66 -25.55 13.32
C GLU A 421 -5.56 -25.33 14.84
N ASP A 422 -4.58 -25.92 15.47
CA ASP A 422 -4.33 -25.73 16.93
C ASP A 422 -3.99 -24.26 17.24
N LEU A 423 -3.18 -23.60 16.39
CA LEU A 423 -2.90 -22.18 16.52
C LEU A 423 -4.17 -21.32 16.40
N LEU A 424 -5.04 -21.62 15.44
CA LEU A 424 -6.25 -20.86 15.18
C LEU A 424 -7.28 -20.99 16.31
N ARG A 425 -7.25 -22.08 17.09
CA ARG A 425 -8.25 -22.36 18.12
C ARG A 425 -8.30 -21.33 19.24
N GLU A 426 -7.16 -20.89 19.74
CA GLU A 426 -7.06 -20.03 20.94
C GLU A 426 -6.31 -18.70 20.69
N TRP A 427 -5.75 -18.52 19.50
CA TRP A 427 -4.90 -17.37 19.22
C TRP A 427 -5.62 -16.02 19.22
N ASP A 428 -6.94 -16.00 19.06
CA ASP A 428 -7.77 -14.80 19.13
C ASP A 428 -7.69 -14.06 20.46
N ILE A 429 -7.30 -14.75 21.55
CA ILE A 429 -7.09 -14.13 22.87
C ILE A 429 -5.94 -13.12 22.84
N THR A 430 -4.97 -13.28 21.95
CA THR A 430 -3.86 -12.32 21.79
C THR A 430 -4.36 -10.97 21.30
N LEU A 431 -5.33 -10.94 20.37
CA LEU A 431 -5.96 -9.70 19.91
C LEU A 431 -6.71 -8.99 21.03
N ILE A 432 -7.36 -9.75 21.90
CA ILE A 432 -8.02 -9.20 23.10
C ILE A 432 -6.98 -8.60 24.04
N ASN A 433 -5.86 -9.31 24.28
CA ASN A 433 -4.76 -8.80 25.10
C ASN A 433 -4.14 -7.53 24.48
N ASP A 434 -3.99 -7.45 23.16
CA ASP A 434 -3.49 -6.26 22.47
C ASP A 434 -4.42 -5.05 22.68
N MET A 435 -5.75 -5.26 22.62
CA MET A 435 -6.72 -4.21 22.97
C MET A 435 -6.62 -3.79 24.43
N VAL A 436 -6.48 -4.74 25.37
CA VAL A 436 -6.29 -4.46 26.79
C VAL A 436 -4.99 -3.69 27.02
N SER A 437 -3.89 -4.10 26.38
CA SER A 437 -2.59 -3.43 26.42
C SER A 437 -2.70 -1.99 25.91
N PHE A 438 -3.34 -1.79 24.78
CA PHE A 438 -3.55 -0.47 24.20
C PHE A 438 -4.35 0.45 25.13
N ILE A 439 -5.50 0.00 25.61
CA ILE A 439 -6.37 0.80 26.47
C ILE A 439 -5.66 1.13 27.79
N SER A 440 -5.06 0.13 28.44
CA SER A 440 -4.40 0.31 29.73
C SER A 440 -3.16 1.22 29.63
N THR A 441 -2.37 1.08 28.58
CA THR A 441 -1.21 1.94 28.32
C THR A 441 -1.62 3.38 28.00
N HIS A 442 -2.68 3.56 27.20
CA HIS A 442 -3.18 4.90 26.88
C HIS A 442 -3.72 5.64 28.09
N LEU A 443 -4.44 4.92 28.99
CA LEU A 443 -5.05 5.52 30.17
C LEU A 443 -4.06 5.73 31.33
N PHE A 444 -3.11 4.82 31.52
CA PHE A 444 -2.28 4.74 32.72
C PHE A 444 -0.77 4.78 32.45
N GLY A 445 -0.33 4.66 31.19
CA GLY A 445 1.06 4.42 30.81
C GLY A 445 1.95 5.65 30.63
N LYS A 446 1.43 6.88 30.78
CA LYS A 446 2.18 8.12 30.45
C LYS A 446 3.44 8.39 31.32
N LYS A 447 3.75 7.57 32.32
CA LYS A 447 4.87 7.79 33.25
C LYS A 447 5.75 6.55 33.50
N THR A 448 5.68 5.51 32.69
CA THR A 448 6.28 4.22 33.06
C THR A 448 7.09 3.60 31.94
N ALA A 449 8.39 3.50 32.17
CA ALA A 449 9.22 2.49 31.51
C ALA A 449 8.80 1.11 32.03
N PHE A 450 8.31 0.25 31.14
CA PHE A 450 8.02 -1.15 31.48
C PHE A 450 9.30 -1.96 31.34
N SER A 451 9.70 -2.70 32.36
CA SER A 451 10.77 -3.71 32.30
C SER A 451 10.35 -4.83 31.35
N LEU A 452 11.02 -4.99 30.21
CA LEU A 452 10.38 -5.59 29.07
C LEU A 452 10.98 -6.94 28.69
N GLU A 453 10.07 -7.89 28.48
CA GLU A 453 10.31 -9.12 27.75
C GLU A 453 10.96 -8.85 26.37
N THR A 454 10.67 -7.70 25.75
CA THR A 454 11.28 -7.21 24.49
C THR A 454 12.80 -7.13 24.55
N MET A 455 13.38 -6.81 25.72
CA MET A 455 14.83 -6.68 25.89
C MET A 455 15.54 -8.01 26.15
N LYS A 456 14.83 -9.12 26.35
CA LYS A 456 15.47 -10.42 26.58
C LYS A 456 16.29 -10.92 25.38
N PRO A 457 15.80 -10.89 24.13
CA PRO A 457 16.61 -11.28 22.96
C PRO A 457 17.86 -10.43 22.81
N VAL A 458 17.72 -9.11 23.07
CA VAL A 458 18.83 -8.15 22.98
C VAL A 458 19.92 -8.45 24.04
N ARG A 459 19.50 -8.69 25.28
CA ARG A 459 20.42 -9.04 26.38
C ARG A 459 21.12 -10.38 26.13
N ALA A 460 20.38 -11.38 25.62
CA ALA A 460 20.94 -12.68 25.25
C ALA A 460 21.98 -12.55 24.13
N LEU A 461 21.71 -11.68 23.14
CA LEU A 461 22.62 -11.40 22.04
C LEU A 461 23.89 -10.67 22.53
N SER A 462 23.74 -9.72 23.46
CA SER A 462 24.86 -9.04 24.12
C SER A 462 25.72 -10.01 24.98
N ALA A 463 25.08 -10.95 25.67
CA ALA A 463 25.79 -12.01 26.41
C ALA A 463 26.59 -12.92 25.46
N LEU A 464 25.98 -13.33 24.32
CA LEU A 464 26.65 -14.13 23.29
C LEU A 464 27.87 -13.39 22.70
N LYS A 465 27.74 -12.08 22.43
CA LYS A 465 28.84 -11.21 22.00
C LYS A 465 29.98 -11.19 23.05
N THR A 466 29.65 -11.04 24.32
CA THR A 466 30.64 -11.04 25.42
C THR A 466 31.38 -12.37 25.48
N VAL A 467 30.68 -13.50 25.32
CA VAL A 467 31.32 -14.85 25.28
C VAL A 467 32.23 -14.99 24.07
N ALA A 468 31.78 -14.54 22.89
CA ALA A 468 32.58 -14.57 21.67
C ALA A 468 33.84 -13.72 21.78
N GLY A 469 33.76 -12.52 22.35
CA GLY A 469 34.91 -11.63 22.56
C GLY A 469 35.93 -12.16 23.57
N LYS A 470 35.45 -12.97 24.56
CA LYS A 470 36.33 -13.53 25.59
C LYS A 470 37.02 -14.85 25.17
N TYR A 471 36.28 -15.71 24.51
CA TYR A 471 36.72 -17.10 24.25
C TYR A 471 36.93 -17.40 22.76
N GLY A 472 36.49 -16.52 21.87
CA GLY A 472 36.53 -16.75 20.41
C GLY A 472 35.33 -17.56 19.92
N LEU A 473 35.00 -17.44 18.59
CA LEU A 473 33.86 -18.13 17.96
C LEU A 473 34.02 -19.64 17.87
N ASP A 474 35.27 -20.17 17.88
CA ASP A 474 35.52 -21.60 17.80
C ASP A 474 35.43 -22.32 19.16
N SER A 475 35.26 -21.57 20.26
CA SER A 475 35.22 -22.11 21.61
C SER A 475 33.94 -22.94 21.89
N GLU A 476 34.02 -23.87 22.83
CA GLU A 476 32.87 -24.68 23.26
C GLU A 476 31.84 -23.82 24.02
N GLU A 477 32.31 -22.83 24.79
CA GLU A 477 31.52 -21.83 25.48
C GLU A 477 30.67 -21.04 24.51
N TYR A 478 31.24 -20.57 23.41
CA TYR A 478 30.47 -19.85 22.39
C TYR A 478 29.45 -20.76 21.72
N ARG A 479 29.82 -21.96 21.28
CA ARG A 479 28.89 -22.92 20.66
C ARG A 479 27.70 -23.22 21.55
N ARG A 480 27.93 -23.41 22.86
CA ARG A 480 26.83 -23.66 23.83
C ARG A 480 25.90 -22.46 23.96
N GLU A 481 26.44 -21.25 24.12
CA GLU A 481 25.64 -20.04 24.26
C GLU A 481 24.90 -19.69 22.97
N LYS A 482 25.55 -19.92 21.80
CA LYS A 482 24.95 -19.80 20.46
C LYS A 482 23.73 -20.72 20.33
N GLN A 483 23.86 -21.99 20.70
CA GLN A 483 22.74 -22.95 20.66
C GLN A 483 21.60 -22.56 21.61
N SER A 484 21.93 -22.02 22.77
CA SER A 484 20.96 -21.48 23.72
C SER A 484 20.20 -20.31 23.10
N TYR A 485 20.91 -19.36 22.47
CA TYR A 485 20.32 -18.22 21.78
C TYR A 485 19.42 -18.65 20.62
N ILE A 486 19.92 -19.52 19.73
CA ILE A 486 19.17 -20.04 18.58
C ILE A 486 17.92 -20.80 19.04
N SER A 487 18.03 -21.62 20.09
CA SER A 487 16.89 -22.34 20.64
C SER A 487 15.76 -21.39 21.09
N ALA A 488 16.11 -20.29 21.76
CA ALA A 488 15.15 -19.35 22.33
C ALA A 488 14.67 -18.31 21.30
N TYR A 489 15.56 -17.78 20.46
CA TYR A 489 15.33 -16.58 19.65
C TYR A 489 15.74 -16.71 18.19
N GLY A 490 16.22 -17.87 17.73
CA GLY A 490 16.80 -18.05 16.39
C GLY A 490 15.87 -17.74 15.22
N ASP A 491 14.54 -17.74 15.46
CA ASP A 491 13.55 -17.35 14.45
C ASP A 491 13.17 -15.86 14.51
N ARG A 492 13.77 -15.10 15.42
CA ARG A 492 13.47 -13.67 15.62
C ARG A 492 14.34 -12.81 14.70
N ILE A 493 13.86 -12.50 13.50
CA ILE A 493 14.56 -11.76 12.45
C ILE A 493 13.56 -10.91 11.65
N VAL A 494 14.05 -10.00 10.80
CA VAL A 494 13.24 -9.26 9.81
C VAL A 494 12.43 -10.25 8.96
N GLY A 495 11.15 -10.00 8.78
CA GLY A 495 10.28 -10.89 8.01
C GLY A 495 10.01 -12.22 8.70
N GLU A 496 10.06 -12.25 10.03
CA GLU A 496 9.87 -13.45 10.87
C GLU A 496 8.60 -14.24 10.54
N LEU A 497 7.58 -13.60 9.97
CA LEU A 497 6.31 -14.23 9.60
C LEU A 497 6.27 -14.70 8.13
N LYS A 498 7.26 -14.37 7.31
CA LYS A 498 7.37 -14.93 5.95
C LYS A 498 7.97 -16.33 6.03
N LEU A 499 7.30 -17.33 5.44
CA LEU A 499 7.76 -18.71 5.51
C LEU A 499 9.07 -18.93 4.74
N GLU A 500 9.34 -18.17 3.68
CA GLU A 500 10.56 -18.21 2.89
C GLU A 500 11.76 -17.51 3.54
N THR A 501 11.59 -16.81 4.68
CA THR A 501 12.69 -16.06 5.32
C THR A 501 13.72 -17.00 5.93
N ARG A 502 15.01 -16.80 5.60
CA ARG A 502 16.12 -17.48 6.28
C ARG A 502 16.36 -16.85 7.64
N THR A 503 16.34 -17.66 8.71
CA THR A 503 16.53 -17.22 10.09
C THR A 503 17.87 -17.70 10.65
N TYR A 504 18.28 -17.22 11.83
CA TYR A 504 19.48 -17.73 12.51
C TYR A 504 19.41 -19.22 12.79
N ARG A 505 18.20 -19.80 12.89
CA ARG A 505 17.99 -21.24 13.06
C ARG A 505 18.24 -22.02 11.78
N THR A 506 17.88 -21.47 10.61
CA THR A 506 18.07 -22.12 9.29
C THR A 506 19.42 -21.79 8.68
N ASN A 507 20.07 -20.70 9.12
CA ASN A 507 21.39 -20.29 8.67
C ASN A 507 22.16 -19.64 9.83
N GLU A 508 22.91 -20.44 10.55
CA GLU A 508 23.69 -20.01 11.73
C GLU A 508 24.83 -19.04 11.39
N GLU A 509 25.35 -19.08 10.15
CA GLU A 509 26.41 -18.17 9.69
C GLU A 509 25.98 -16.69 9.72
N LEU A 510 24.68 -16.43 9.56
CA LEU A 510 24.14 -15.07 9.70
C LEU A 510 24.36 -14.51 11.10
N LEU A 511 24.24 -15.36 12.14
CA LEU A 511 24.48 -14.96 13.51
C LEU A 511 25.97 -14.78 13.79
N ASP A 512 26.81 -15.70 13.31
CA ASP A 512 28.27 -15.61 13.47
C ASP A 512 28.81 -14.34 12.83
N ARG A 513 28.37 -14.03 11.61
CA ARG A 513 28.74 -12.79 10.91
C ARG A 513 28.32 -11.55 11.71
N TRP A 514 27.07 -11.54 12.20
CA TRP A 514 26.58 -10.44 13.02
C TRP A 514 27.43 -10.25 14.31
N ILE A 515 27.82 -11.34 14.98
CA ILE A 515 28.68 -11.31 16.18
C ILE A 515 30.08 -10.76 15.82
N LEU A 516 30.70 -11.22 14.71
CA LEU A 516 31.99 -10.72 14.26
C LEU A 516 31.98 -9.22 14.01
N ASP A 517 30.99 -8.74 13.23
CA ASP A 517 30.82 -7.32 12.94
C ASP A 517 30.64 -6.49 14.23
N SER A 518 29.94 -7.06 15.22
CA SER A 518 29.73 -6.41 16.51
C SER A 518 30.99 -6.37 17.39
N LEU A 519 31.89 -7.39 17.32
CA LEU A 519 33.14 -7.43 18.09
C LEU A 519 34.18 -6.45 17.56
N GLU A 520 34.26 -6.31 16.22
CA GLU A 520 35.15 -5.30 15.62
C GLU A 520 34.81 -3.88 16.08
N THR A 521 33.54 -3.65 16.43
CA THR A 521 33.04 -2.39 16.94
C THR A 521 33.58 -2.05 18.34
N ASP A 522 33.72 -3.02 19.26
CA ASP A 522 34.18 -2.81 20.64
C ASP A 522 35.68 -2.54 20.74
N SER A 523 36.47 -2.96 19.75
CA SER A 523 37.91 -2.66 19.71
C SER A 523 38.21 -1.16 19.57
N VAL A 524 37.24 -0.39 19.08
CA VAL A 524 37.29 1.08 18.94
C VAL A 524 36.78 1.81 20.18
N GLU A 525 36.02 1.15 21.07
CA GLU A 525 35.39 1.77 22.28
C GLU A 525 36.30 1.77 23.51
N LYS A 526 37.44 1.08 23.52
CA LYS A 526 38.34 1.05 24.70
C LYS A 526 38.92 2.42 25.10
N ASP A 527 38.72 3.45 24.30
CA ASP A 527 39.16 4.83 24.60
C ASP A 527 38.04 5.74 25.19
N CYS A 528 36.86 5.25 25.46
CA CYS A 528 35.74 6.04 26.02
C CYS A 528 34.97 5.27 27.10
N GLU A 529 35.62 4.79 28.15
CA GLU A 529 34.96 4.44 29.40
C GLU A 529 34.78 5.72 30.24
N GLU A 530 33.56 6.17 30.36
CA GLU A 530 32.91 6.78 31.52
C GLU A 530 31.59 7.43 31.12
N THR A 531 30.50 6.66 31.09
CA THR A 531 29.15 7.13 31.46
C THR A 531 28.09 6.04 31.31
N SER A 532 28.31 4.89 31.88
CA SER A 532 27.18 3.99 32.19
C SER A 532 26.85 4.13 33.69
N ARG A 533 25.99 5.09 34.01
CA ARG A 533 25.31 5.09 35.31
C ARG A 533 24.36 3.88 35.32
N SER A 534 24.81 2.82 35.91
CA SER A 534 23.96 1.72 36.36
C SER A 534 22.92 2.27 37.35
N GLU A 535 21.70 2.45 36.92
CA GLU A 535 20.59 2.60 37.86
C GLU A 535 20.52 1.32 38.71
N LYS A 536 20.92 1.47 39.95
CA LYS A 536 20.69 0.47 40.99
C LYS A 536 19.18 0.20 41.06
N PRO A 537 18.72 -1.05 40.99
CA PRO A 537 17.30 -1.35 41.19
C PRO A 537 16.89 -0.83 42.60
N SER A 538 16.05 0.19 42.61
CA SER A 538 15.47 0.69 43.83
C SER A 538 14.58 -0.41 44.44
N ASN A 539 15.04 -1.01 45.49
CA ASN A 539 14.39 -2.09 46.26
C ASN A 539 13.24 -1.53 47.12
N GLN A 540 12.39 -0.69 46.57
CA GLN A 540 11.12 -0.34 47.18
C GLN A 540 9.99 -1.14 46.54
N LYS A 541 9.55 -2.22 47.16
CA LYS A 541 8.28 -2.94 46.94
C LYS A 541 7.09 -2.02 47.25
N GLN A 542 6.93 -0.90 46.53
CA GLN A 542 5.65 -0.19 46.52
C GLN A 542 4.62 -1.04 45.78
N ARG A 543 3.48 -1.33 46.41
CA ARG A 543 2.35 -2.03 45.78
C ARG A 543 1.84 -1.15 44.61
N LYS A 544 2.29 -1.47 43.41
CA LYS A 544 1.84 -0.80 42.18
C LYS A 544 0.31 -0.90 42.08
N PRO A 545 -0.42 0.16 41.69
CA PRO A 545 -1.87 0.15 41.46
C PRO A 545 -2.31 -0.98 40.50
N PHE A 546 -3.54 -1.49 40.68
CA PHE A 546 -4.05 -2.59 39.87
C PHE A 546 -3.93 -2.33 38.34
N PHE A 547 -4.35 -1.17 37.87
CA PHE A 547 -4.29 -0.81 36.44
C PHE A 547 -2.88 -0.70 35.91
N TYR A 548 -1.91 -0.29 36.73
CA TYR A 548 -0.50 -0.28 36.35
C TYR A 548 0.01 -1.71 36.11
N ARG A 549 -0.29 -2.63 37.06
CA ARG A 549 0.07 -4.05 36.90
C ARG A 549 -0.60 -4.69 35.69
N LEU A 550 -1.84 -4.29 35.39
CA LEU A 550 -2.56 -4.76 34.20
C LEU A 550 -1.85 -4.28 32.91
N ALA A 551 -1.46 -3.01 32.85
CA ALA A 551 -0.73 -2.47 31.71
C ALA A 551 0.62 -3.17 31.51
N GLU A 552 1.44 -3.28 32.57
CA GLU A 552 2.73 -3.98 32.55
C GLU A 552 2.57 -5.46 32.12
N SER A 553 1.61 -6.18 32.71
CA SER A 553 1.38 -7.58 32.38
C SER A 553 0.85 -7.80 30.97
N SER A 554 -0.05 -6.93 30.49
CA SER A 554 -0.58 -7.05 29.13
C SER A 554 0.48 -6.74 28.06
N CYS A 555 1.38 -5.79 28.31
CA CYS A 555 2.55 -5.53 27.45
C CYS A 555 3.49 -6.74 27.42
N ASN A 556 3.84 -7.31 28.56
CA ASN A 556 4.70 -8.49 28.64
C ASN A 556 4.07 -9.70 27.93
N ASN A 557 2.78 -9.96 28.14
CA ASN A 557 2.05 -11.04 27.46
C ASN A 557 2.01 -10.85 25.95
N ARG A 558 1.94 -9.62 25.46
CA ARG A 558 2.04 -9.30 24.02
C ARG A 558 3.38 -9.77 23.47
N GLU A 559 4.49 -9.48 24.13
CA GLU A 559 5.82 -9.89 23.69
C GLU A 559 6.03 -11.40 23.78
N ILE A 560 5.57 -12.04 24.85
CA ILE A 560 5.60 -13.51 24.99
C ILE A 560 4.81 -14.18 23.85
N SER A 561 3.59 -13.71 23.57
CA SER A 561 2.79 -14.28 22.49
C SER A 561 3.40 -14.03 21.11
N ARG A 562 4.08 -12.89 20.93
CA ARG A 562 4.83 -12.61 19.72
C ARG A 562 5.98 -13.60 19.52
N LEU A 563 6.74 -13.88 20.58
CA LEU A 563 7.80 -14.88 20.56
C LEU A 563 7.26 -16.28 20.24
N HIS A 564 6.15 -16.69 20.83
CA HIS A 564 5.51 -17.97 20.52
C HIS A 564 5.09 -18.07 19.05
N ARG A 565 4.47 -17.01 18.52
CA ARG A 565 4.12 -16.93 17.11
C ARG A 565 5.34 -17.12 16.21
N THR A 566 6.42 -16.40 16.47
CA THR A 566 7.67 -16.51 15.72
C THR A 566 8.23 -17.92 15.75
N ARG A 567 8.24 -18.58 16.90
CA ARG A 567 8.70 -19.98 17.03
C ARG A 567 7.80 -20.95 16.26
N CYS A 568 6.48 -20.74 16.25
CA CYS A 568 5.58 -21.54 15.43
C CYS A 568 5.87 -21.38 13.94
N PHE A 569 6.02 -20.16 13.49
CA PHE A 569 6.36 -19.90 12.07
C PHE A 569 7.72 -20.51 11.72
N GLY A 570 8.69 -20.49 12.63
CA GLY A 570 9.97 -21.19 12.47
C GLY A 570 9.81 -22.70 12.29
N LEU A 571 8.93 -23.33 13.07
CA LEU A 571 8.66 -24.75 12.94
C LEU A 571 7.90 -25.08 11.64
N MET A 572 6.92 -24.24 11.28
CA MET A 572 6.21 -24.38 9.99
C MET A 572 7.15 -24.23 8.80
N ARG A 573 8.09 -23.31 8.87
CA ARG A 573 9.15 -23.14 7.85
C ARG A 573 9.97 -24.41 7.71
N ARG A 574 10.41 -25.00 8.82
CA ARG A 574 11.14 -26.29 8.79
C ARG A 574 10.35 -27.40 8.13
N ILE A 575 9.03 -27.47 8.39
CA ILE A 575 8.18 -28.45 7.71
C ILE A 575 8.19 -28.21 6.21
N VAL A 576 8.03 -26.97 5.77
CA VAL A 576 8.03 -26.60 4.34
C VAL A 576 9.39 -26.87 3.69
N ASP A 577 10.51 -26.55 4.39
CA ASP A 577 11.87 -26.85 3.91
C ASP A 577 12.05 -28.36 3.72
N LYS A 578 11.67 -29.21 4.71
CA LYS A 578 11.73 -30.67 4.59
C LYS A 578 10.83 -31.21 3.43
N ILE A 579 9.64 -30.64 3.26
CA ILE A 579 8.78 -30.97 2.09
C ILE A 579 9.49 -30.60 0.80
N GLY A 580 10.10 -29.43 0.73
CA GLY A 580 10.86 -28.97 -0.42
C GLY A 580 12.02 -29.91 -0.77
N GLU A 581 12.81 -30.32 0.20
CA GLU A 581 13.95 -31.26 0.03
C GLU A 581 13.51 -32.61 -0.58
N LYS A 582 12.28 -33.04 -0.29
CA LYS A 582 11.71 -34.29 -0.80
C LYS A 582 10.98 -34.13 -2.14
N THR A 583 10.79 -32.90 -2.63
CA THR A 583 9.98 -32.63 -3.84
C THR A 583 10.72 -31.72 -4.83
N ILE A 584 10.44 -30.41 -4.80
CA ILE A 584 10.93 -29.43 -5.78
C ILE A 584 11.84 -28.35 -5.17
N GLY A 585 12.43 -28.63 -4.01
CA GLY A 585 13.36 -27.72 -3.33
C GLY A 585 12.67 -26.41 -2.87
N PHE A 586 13.40 -25.31 -2.96
CA PHE A 586 12.90 -23.98 -2.59
C PHE A 586 11.65 -23.54 -3.38
N ASP A 587 11.43 -24.16 -4.54
CA ASP A 587 10.32 -23.80 -5.43
C ASP A 587 8.92 -24.04 -4.83
N VAL A 588 8.81 -24.81 -3.74
CA VAL A 588 7.57 -24.98 -2.97
C VAL A 588 7.00 -23.66 -2.47
N TYR A 589 7.84 -22.66 -2.21
CA TYR A 589 7.40 -21.34 -1.75
C TYR A 589 6.67 -20.50 -2.82
N TYR A 590 6.83 -20.87 -4.11
CA TYR A 590 6.10 -20.24 -5.22
C TYR A 590 4.71 -20.86 -5.46
N LEU A 591 4.29 -21.83 -4.63
CA LEU A 591 2.96 -22.41 -4.62
C LEU A 591 2.11 -21.81 -3.49
N SER A 592 0.80 -21.71 -3.70
CA SER A 592 -0.13 -21.50 -2.60
C SER A 592 -0.29 -22.76 -1.74
N LEU A 593 -0.95 -22.67 -0.58
CA LEU A 593 -1.23 -23.83 0.27
C LEU A 593 -2.05 -24.91 -0.46
N ASP A 594 -3.04 -24.51 -1.25
CA ASP A 594 -3.85 -25.45 -2.03
C ASP A 594 -3.03 -26.15 -3.12
N GLU A 595 -2.18 -25.40 -3.80
CA GLU A 595 -1.29 -25.96 -4.85
C GLU A 595 -0.22 -26.88 -4.27
N LEU A 596 0.33 -26.55 -3.09
CA LEU A 596 1.24 -27.44 -2.37
C LEU A 596 0.54 -28.77 -2.04
N LYS A 597 -0.73 -28.72 -1.63
CA LYS A 597 -1.56 -29.92 -1.43
C LYS A 597 -1.72 -30.71 -2.73
N GLU A 598 -2.04 -30.05 -3.83
CA GLU A 598 -2.19 -30.72 -5.14
C GLU A 598 -0.88 -31.36 -5.60
N LEU A 599 0.26 -30.68 -5.42
CA LEU A 599 1.59 -31.25 -5.69
C LEU A 599 1.79 -32.56 -4.92
N LEU A 600 1.52 -32.56 -3.60
CA LEU A 600 1.81 -33.69 -2.71
C LEU A 600 0.86 -34.86 -2.89
N PHE A 601 -0.41 -34.63 -3.16
CA PHE A 601 -1.43 -35.68 -3.18
C PHE A 601 -1.90 -36.10 -4.58
N SER A 602 -1.76 -35.19 -5.57
CA SER A 602 -2.15 -35.45 -6.95
C SER A 602 -0.98 -35.59 -7.89
N GLY A 603 0.24 -35.24 -7.46
CA GLY A 603 1.43 -35.25 -8.31
C GLY A 603 1.36 -34.23 -9.47
N LYS A 604 0.57 -33.16 -9.31
CA LYS A 604 0.38 -32.16 -10.36
C LYS A 604 1.67 -31.37 -10.60
N ASP A 605 2.04 -31.20 -11.86
CA ASP A 605 3.18 -30.39 -12.25
C ASP A 605 2.82 -28.89 -12.25
N PHE A 606 3.64 -28.09 -11.57
CA PHE A 606 3.51 -26.64 -11.47
C PHE A 606 4.70 -25.89 -12.07
N SER A 607 5.58 -26.53 -12.84
CA SER A 607 6.82 -25.94 -13.36
C SER A 607 6.60 -24.65 -14.14
N LEU A 608 5.58 -24.61 -15.02
CA LEU A 608 5.24 -23.40 -15.79
C LEU A 608 4.73 -22.25 -14.89
N LYS A 609 3.90 -22.58 -13.90
CA LYS A 609 3.40 -21.58 -12.96
C LYS A 609 4.55 -20.99 -12.12
N ILE A 610 5.42 -21.85 -11.60
CA ILE A 610 6.59 -21.44 -10.80
C ILE A 610 7.49 -20.51 -11.61
N ALA A 611 7.77 -20.85 -12.87
CA ALA A 611 8.57 -20.00 -13.75
C ALA A 611 7.92 -18.60 -13.92
N ARG A 612 6.60 -18.58 -14.17
CA ARG A 612 5.85 -17.32 -14.28
C ARG A 612 5.86 -16.51 -12.98
N GLU A 613 5.66 -17.15 -11.82
CA GLU A 613 5.70 -16.47 -10.51
C GLU A 613 7.08 -15.86 -10.22
N LYS A 614 8.17 -16.55 -10.57
CA LYS A 614 9.51 -16.03 -10.43
C LYS A 614 9.72 -14.74 -11.23
N GLU A 615 9.29 -14.72 -12.49
CA GLU A 615 9.39 -13.51 -13.32
C GLU A 615 8.48 -12.40 -12.81
N LEU A 616 7.26 -12.73 -12.40
CA LEU A 616 6.31 -11.77 -11.84
C LEU A 616 6.86 -11.11 -10.57
N ARG A 617 7.47 -11.89 -9.64
CA ARG A 617 8.06 -11.34 -8.41
C ARG A 617 9.26 -10.42 -8.70
N LYS A 618 10.12 -10.78 -9.66
CA LYS A 618 11.20 -9.89 -10.13
C LYS A 618 10.66 -8.57 -10.69
N ALA A 619 9.56 -8.61 -11.46
CA ALA A 619 8.92 -7.41 -11.96
C ALA A 619 8.37 -6.54 -10.81
N TYR A 620 7.73 -7.14 -9.81
CA TYR A 620 7.20 -6.43 -8.64
C TYR A 620 8.29 -5.80 -7.75
N GLU A 621 9.52 -6.36 -7.71
CA GLU A 621 10.65 -5.77 -6.99
C GLU A 621 11.05 -4.39 -7.54
N ARG A 622 10.84 -4.17 -8.84
CA ARG A 622 11.15 -2.91 -9.50
C ARG A 622 10.10 -1.82 -9.24
N LEU A 623 8.90 -2.20 -8.79
CA LEU A 623 7.82 -1.27 -8.51
C LEU A 623 8.03 -0.54 -7.19
N PRO A 624 7.71 0.76 -7.13
CA PRO A 624 7.70 1.50 -5.88
C PRO A 624 6.73 0.88 -4.88
N VAL A 625 7.04 1.05 -3.60
CA VAL A 625 6.21 0.53 -2.51
C VAL A 625 5.12 1.54 -2.19
N LEU A 626 3.87 1.15 -2.36
CA LEU A 626 2.73 2.00 -2.03
C LEU A 626 2.34 1.83 -0.56
N SER A 627 2.15 2.94 0.16
CA SER A 627 1.65 2.94 1.53
C SER A 627 0.20 2.48 1.57
N ARG A 628 -0.58 2.99 0.62
CA ARG A 628 -2.02 2.76 0.56
C ARG A 628 -2.51 2.67 -0.86
N VAL A 629 -3.43 1.72 -1.10
CA VAL A 629 -4.08 1.53 -2.40
C VAL A 629 -5.59 1.41 -2.20
N LYS A 630 -6.36 2.11 -3.03
CA LYS A 630 -7.83 1.98 -3.12
C LYS A 630 -8.16 1.15 -4.36
N LEU A 631 -8.88 0.06 -4.17
CA LEU A 631 -9.26 -0.87 -5.22
C LEU A 631 -10.79 -0.98 -5.31
N LEU A 632 -11.29 -1.11 -6.52
CA LEU A 632 -12.70 -1.37 -6.79
C LEU A 632 -12.89 -2.88 -7.03
N GLY A 633 -13.47 -3.58 -6.07
CA GLY A 633 -13.60 -5.03 -6.12
C GLY A 633 -12.28 -5.78 -5.92
N LYS A 634 -12.13 -6.93 -6.58
CA LYS A 634 -10.89 -7.72 -6.61
C LYS A 634 -10.08 -7.32 -7.83
N VAL A 635 -9.04 -6.56 -7.60
CA VAL A 635 -8.12 -6.12 -8.64
C VAL A 635 -6.72 -6.53 -8.25
N ASP A 636 -5.99 -7.08 -9.20
CA ASP A 636 -4.54 -7.26 -9.11
C ASP A 636 -3.90 -6.51 -10.28
N ARG A 637 -2.63 -6.16 -10.13
CA ARG A 637 -1.89 -5.49 -11.19
C ARG A 637 -1.44 -6.55 -12.20
N ASP A 638 -1.65 -6.29 -13.48
CA ASP A 638 -1.08 -7.14 -14.52
C ASP A 638 0.45 -7.16 -14.44
N PRO A 639 1.07 -8.27 -14.84
CA PRO A 639 2.50 -8.32 -15.02
C PRO A 639 2.93 -7.16 -15.93
N LEU A 640 3.86 -6.36 -15.49
CA LEU A 640 4.39 -5.27 -16.29
C LEU A 640 5.24 -5.86 -17.42
N ALA A 641 4.92 -5.48 -18.66
CA ALA A 641 5.58 -6.03 -19.84
C ALA A 641 6.85 -5.26 -20.22
N GLY A 642 7.07 -4.07 -19.64
CA GLY A 642 8.12 -3.15 -20.02
C GLY A 642 9.17 -2.86 -18.93
N GLU A 643 10.16 -2.06 -19.28
CA GLU A 643 11.08 -1.48 -18.31
C GLU A 643 10.41 -0.41 -17.47
N ILE A 644 10.73 -0.39 -16.17
CA ILE A 644 10.17 0.55 -15.21
C ILE A 644 11.24 1.55 -14.81
N ARG A 645 10.89 2.84 -14.88
CA ARG A 645 11.69 3.94 -14.38
C ARG A 645 10.90 4.74 -13.37
N VAL A 646 11.36 4.78 -12.13
CA VAL A 646 10.79 5.65 -11.08
C VAL A 646 11.25 7.08 -11.36
N LEU A 647 10.32 8.02 -11.37
CA LEU A 647 10.56 9.44 -11.61
C LEU A 647 10.54 10.20 -10.28
N SER A 648 11.28 11.33 -10.20
CA SER A 648 11.28 12.16 -9.00
C SER A 648 9.88 12.70 -8.73
N TYR A 649 9.36 12.44 -7.52
CA TYR A 649 8.01 12.82 -7.11
C TYR A 649 7.94 14.23 -6.49
N GLU A 650 9.06 14.78 -5.99
CA GLU A 650 9.06 16.06 -5.27
C GLU A 650 8.52 17.25 -6.08
N SER A 651 8.84 17.27 -7.36
CA SER A 651 8.39 18.30 -8.27
C SER A 651 6.87 18.34 -8.46
N PHE A 652 6.16 17.25 -8.10
CA PHE A 652 4.71 17.10 -8.25
C PHE A 652 3.91 17.40 -6.98
N LYS A 653 4.58 17.60 -5.84
CA LYS A 653 3.92 18.00 -4.59
C LYS A 653 3.42 19.45 -4.70
N GLY A 654 2.14 19.62 -5.05
CA GLY A 654 1.48 20.93 -5.00
C GLY A 654 1.44 21.49 -3.56
N LYS A 655 1.36 22.81 -3.41
CA LYS A 655 1.22 23.46 -2.07
C LYS A 655 0.00 22.97 -1.28
N GLY A 656 -0.99 22.34 -1.94
CA GLY A 656 -2.19 21.75 -1.31
C GLY A 656 -1.97 20.39 -0.68
N ASP A 657 -1.01 19.58 -1.17
CA ASP A 657 -0.76 18.22 -0.65
C ASP A 657 -0.15 18.23 0.77
N ILE A 658 0.48 19.34 1.16
CA ILE A 658 1.08 19.54 2.50
C ILE A 658 -0.01 19.74 3.55
N GLU A 659 -1.13 20.39 3.22
CA GLU A 659 -2.24 20.63 4.16
C GLU A 659 -3.12 19.38 4.36
N GLY A 660 -3.27 18.52 3.35
CA GLY A 660 -4.08 17.31 3.44
C GLY A 660 -3.48 16.19 4.30
N GLN A 661 -2.15 16.18 4.50
CA GLN A 661 -1.46 15.19 5.36
C GLN A 661 -1.37 15.62 6.83
N ILE A 662 -1.62 16.87 7.14
CA ILE A 662 -1.68 17.38 8.52
C ILE A 662 -3.12 17.19 9.00
N GLY A 663 -3.42 16.02 9.57
CA GLY A 663 -4.61 15.89 10.41
C GLY A 663 -4.55 17.01 11.44
N THR A 664 -5.51 17.94 11.41
CA THR A 664 -5.56 19.12 12.27
C THR A 664 -5.10 18.79 13.69
N PRO A 665 -3.91 19.21 14.11
CA PRO A 665 -3.54 19.15 15.53
C PRO A 665 -4.51 20.05 16.28
N GLY A 666 -4.85 19.68 17.51
CA GLY A 666 -5.61 20.60 18.37
C GLY A 666 -4.95 21.99 18.33
N LYS A 667 -5.74 23.05 18.36
CA LYS A 667 -5.33 24.46 18.14
C LYS A 667 -4.03 24.90 18.89
N GLU A 668 -3.65 24.18 19.96
CA GLU A 668 -2.41 24.45 20.71
C GLU A 668 -1.14 23.85 20.09
N GLU A 669 -1.24 22.69 19.39
CA GLU A 669 -0.08 22.10 18.71
C GLU A 669 0.24 22.80 17.39
N GLY A 670 -0.76 23.32 16.68
CA GLY A 670 -0.57 24.03 15.41
C GLY A 670 0.25 25.32 15.57
N ASN A 671 0.03 26.07 16.65
CA ASN A 671 0.81 27.28 16.94
C ASN A 671 2.28 27.00 17.31
N ARG A 672 2.57 25.86 17.96
CA ARG A 672 3.95 25.45 18.25
C ARG A 672 4.70 24.96 17.01
N LYS A 673 4.03 24.23 16.10
CA LYS A 673 4.63 23.80 14.82
C LYS A 673 4.95 25.00 13.92
N ALA A 674 4.02 25.92 13.74
CA ALA A 674 4.23 27.12 12.94
C ALA A 674 5.31 28.05 13.51
N GLY A 675 5.35 28.22 14.83
CA GLY A 675 6.36 29.04 15.49
C GLY A 675 7.78 28.52 15.35
N ARG A 676 7.96 27.19 15.35
CA ARG A 676 9.29 26.54 15.25
C ARG A 676 9.79 26.45 13.82
N ILE A 677 8.88 26.19 12.85
CA ILE A 677 9.21 26.29 11.42
C ILE A 677 9.68 27.71 11.08
N GLY A 678 8.99 28.76 11.57
CA GLY A 678 9.41 30.15 11.41
C GLY A 678 10.73 30.51 12.11
N GLN A 679 11.13 29.75 13.16
CA GLN A 679 12.45 29.89 13.79
C GLN A 679 13.56 29.18 13.00
N MET A 680 13.25 28.00 12.37
CA MET A 680 14.18 27.28 11.49
C MET A 680 14.44 28.06 10.19
N GLU A 681 13.42 28.68 9.60
CA GLU A 681 13.61 29.61 8.47
C GLU A 681 14.50 30.81 8.77
N LYS A 682 14.55 31.25 10.04
CA LYS A 682 15.42 32.36 10.47
C LYS A 682 16.87 31.95 10.68
N VAL A 683 17.14 30.67 11.00
CA VAL A 683 18.50 30.15 11.21
C VAL A 683 19.19 29.82 9.88
N GLY A 684 18.43 29.51 8.82
CA GLY A 684 18.97 29.21 7.48
C GLY A 684 19.26 30.40 6.58
N LYS A 685 19.16 31.66 7.06
CA LYS A 685 19.33 32.85 6.22
C LYS A 685 20.76 33.41 6.16
N GLU A 686 21.75 32.67 6.63
CA GLU A 686 23.14 33.14 6.56
C GLU A 686 23.94 32.69 5.32
N ASP A 687 23.47 31.71 4.54
CA ASP A 687 24.15 31.36 3.27
C ASP A 687 23.12 30.92 2.20
N GLY A 688 22.80 31.80 1.27
CA GLY A 688 22.26 31.57 -0.07
C GLY A 688 20.83 30.98 -0.15
N ASP A 689 20.00 31.68 -0.74
CA ASP A 689 18.64 31.63 -1.37
C ASP A 689 17.89 30.27 -1.58
N ALA A 690 18.13 29.23 -0.79
CA ALA A 690 17.35 27.97 -0.86
C ALA A 690 16.50 27.80 0.41
N THR A 691 15.19 27.74 0.25
CA THR A 691 14.26 27.33 1.33
C THR A 691 14.62 25.92 1.80
N PRO A 692 14.81 25.66 3.11
CA PRO A 692 15.16 24.33 3.59
C PRO A 692 14.06 23.33 3.27
N ARG A 693 14.43 22.20 2.66
CA ARG A 693 13.51 21.07 2.40
C ARG A 693 13.11 20.47 3.74
N VAL A 694 11.81 20.35 3.99
CA VAL A 694 11.25 19.85 5.26
C VAL A 694 10.29 18.69 4.99
N PHE A 695 10.54 17.56 5.64
CA PHE A 695 9.72 16.37 5.57
C PHE A 695 8.92 16.19 6.86
N PHE A 696 7.69 15.74 6.73
CA PHE A 696 6.77 15.52 7.83
C PHE A 696 6.48 14.04 8.00
N GLY A 697 6.67 13.54 9.19
CA GLY A 697 6.37 12.19 9.61
C GLY A 697 5.69 12.20 10.97
N ARG A 698 5.90 11.15 11.71
CA ARG A 698 5.38 10.99 13.05
C ARG A 698 6.51 10.96 14.06
N GLY A 699 6.53 11.91 14.98
CA GLY A 699 7.44 11.89 16.13
C GLY A 699 7.06 10.76 17.08
N VAL A 700 7.99 9.86 17.36
CA VAL A 700 7.76 8.67 18.19
C VAL A 700 8.68 8.59 19.39
N SER A 701 9.80 9.29 19.37
CA SER A 701 10.71 9.45 20.53
C SER A 701 11.20 10.89 20.56
N LYS A 702 11.16 11.51 21.71
CA LYS A 702 11.38 12.94 21.91
C LYS A 702 12.82 13.38 21.71
N GLY A 703 12.97 14.67 21.45
CA GLY A 703 14.25 15.35 21.34
C GLY A 703 14.54 15.84 19.93
N ILE A 704 15.61 16.63 19.80
CA ILE A 704 16.12 17.17 18.55
C ILE A 704 17.53 16.65 18.35
N PHE A 705 17.85 16.19 17.16
CA PHE A 705 19.21 15.81 16.82
C PHE A 705 19.56 16.26 15.40
N ARG A 706 20.77 16.79 15.24
CA ARG A 706 21.33 17.20 13.96
C ARG A 706 22.55 16.33 13.63
N GLY A 707 22.56 15.71 12.45
CA GLY A 707 23.64 14.83 12.05
C GLY A 707 23.57 14.42 10.59
N GLU A 708 24.63 13.76 10.13
CA GLU A 708 24.68 13.17 8.81
C GLU A 708 23.75 11.94 8.74
N VAL A 709 23.10 11.76 7.60
CA VAL A 709 22.29 10.58 7.31
C VAL A 709 23.19 9.39 7.00
N LEU A 710 22.89 8.23 7.59
CA LEU A 710 23.39 6.93 7.18
C LEU A 710 22.19 6.10 6.66
N LYS A 711 22.06 6.01 5.35
CA LYS A 711 21.01 5.25 4.67
C LYS A 711 21.34 3.78 4.63
N ILE A 712 20.49 2.93 5.20
CA ILE A 712 20.71 1.49 5.30
C ILE A 712 19.51 0.77 4.68
N LYS A 713 19.75 0.03 3.61
CA LYS A 713 18.75 -0.84 2.97
C LYS A 713 18.74 -2.24 3.59
N SER A 714 19.91 -2.74 3.93
CA SER A 714 20.13 -4.03 4.60
C SER A 714 21.23 -3.93 5.62
N LEU A 715 21.07 -4.55 6.80
CA LEU A 715 22.11 -4.60 7.85
C LEU A 715 23.40 -5.31 7.39
N GLN A 716 23.34 -6.05 6.29
CA GLN A 716 24.50 -6.74 5.71
C GLN A 716 25.45 -5.80 4.96
N GLU A 717 25.00 -4.58 4.64
CA GLU A 717 25.75 -3.62 3.81
C GLU A 717 26.60 -2.64 4.64
N VAL A 718 26.31 -2.48 5.93
CA VAL A 718 26.88 -1.41 6.77
C VAL A 718 27.30 -1.97 8.12
N ARG A 719 28.44 -1.50 8.65
CA ARG A 719 28.88 -1.84 10.01
C ARG A 719 28.23 -0.93 11.05
N ALA A 720 27.92 -1.45 12.24
CA ALA A 720 27.30 -0.68 13.30
C ALA A 720 28.17 0.54 13.75
N THR A 721 29.48 0.48 13.62
CA THR A 721 30.42 1.59 13.88
C THR A 721 30.18 2.82 13.02
N GLU A 722 29.72 2.61 11.80
CA GLU A 722 29.42 3.69 10.86
C GLU A 722 28.22 4.53 11.29
N ALA A 723 27.36 3.97 12.16
CA ALA A 723 26.20 4.66 12.73
C ALA A 723 26.52 5.68 13.82
N LYS A 724 27.77 5.69 14.33
CA LYS A 724 28.16 6.53 15.47
C LYS A 724 27.93 8.01 15.20
N GLY A 725 27.03 8.61 15.99
CA GLY A 725 26.67 10.03 15.91
C GLY A 725 25.95 10.45 14.63
N LYS A 726 25.48 9.49 13.82
CA LYS A 726 24.71 9.76 12.61
C LYS A 726 23.21 9.55 12.83
N ILE A 727 22.41 9.99 11.89
CA ILE A 727 20.98 9.71 11.83
C ILE A 727 20.76 8.51 10.92
N LEU A 728 20.25 7.42 11.48
CA LEU A 728 19.91 6.24 10.70
C LEU A 728 18.69 6.53 9.85
N LEU A 729 18.77 6.20 8.57
CA LEU A 729 17.66 6.23 7.62
C LEU A 729 17.42 4.82 7.11
N SER A 730 16.21 4.31 7.31
CA SER A 730 15.83 2.96 6.89
C SER A 730 14.36 2.89 6.48
N TYR A 731 14.02 1.87 5.71
CA TYR A 731 12.63 1.56 5.39
C TYR A 731 11.81 1.20 6.65
N SER A 732 12.32 0.30 7.47
CA SER A 732 11.78 -0.10 8.79
C SER A 732 12.89 -0.74 9.60
N THR A 733 12.71 -0.92 10.93
CA THR A 733 13.71 -1.58 11.77
C THR A 733 13.16 -2.83 12.48
N ASP A 734 14.04 -3.70 12.93
CA ASP A 734 13.80 -4.93 13.69
C ASP A 734 14.77 -5.03 14.88
N PRO A 735 14.69 -6.06 15.73
CA PRO A 735 15.58 -6.22 16.86
C PRO A 735 17.08 -6.25 16.54
N GLY A 736 17.47 -6.67 15.34
CA GLY A 736 18.87 -6.66 14.88
C GLY A 736 19.44 -5.26 14.71
N TRP A 737 18.62 -4.22 14.65
CA TRP A 737 19.03 -2.82 14.57
C TRP A 737 19.50 -2.21 15.89
N PHE A 738 19.37 -2.92 17.00
CA PHE A 738 19.75 -2.41 18.32
C PHE A 738 21.18 -1.84 18.37
N PRO A 739 22.24 -2.54 17.89
CA PRO A 739 23.60 -2.02 17.94
C PRO A 739 23.76 -0.71 17.14
N TYR A 740 23.14 -0.66 15.97
CA TYR A 740 23.19 0.52 15.10
C TYR A 740 22.49 1.71 15.75
N LEU A 741 21.29 1.50 16.28
CA LEU A 741 20.51 2.56 16.92
C LEU A 741 21.11 3.00 18.26
N ASN A 742 21.76 2.09 19.01
CA ASN A 742 22.48 2.45 20.22
C ASN A 742 23.62 3.44 19.95
N MET A 743 24.35 3.28 18.85
CA MET A 743 25.43 4.17 18.43
C MET A 743 24.95 5.44 17.70
N ALA A 744 23.79 5.39 17.07
CA ALA A 744 23.23 6.49 16.33
C ALA A 744 22.80 7.65 17.23
N GLY A 745 22.77 8.85 16.68
CA GLY A 745 22.21 10.04 17.32
C GLY A 745 20.69 10.17 17.16
N GLY A 746 20.11 9.53 16.13
CA GLY A 746 18.69 9.56 15.86
C GLY A 746 18.26 8.56 14.80
N LEU A 747 16.94 8.47 14.58
CA LEU A 747 16.33 7.52 13.63
C LEU A 747 15.28 8.20 12.76
N ILE A 748 15.34 7.90 11.47
CA ILE A 748 14.29 8.17 10.50
C ILE A 748 13.86 6.84 9.88
N THR A 749 12.56 6.58 9.80
CA THR A 749 12.06 5.44 9.01
C THR A 749 10.96 5.87 8.06
N GLU A 750 10.98 5.27 6.87
CA GLU A 750 9.93 5.50 5.88
C GLU A 750 8.60 4.89 6.33
N ARG A 751 8.65 3.73 6.98
CA ARG A 751 7.49 3.00 7.51
C ARG A 751 7.60 2.85 9.02
N GLY A 752 6.45 2.83 9.66
CA GLY A 752 6.36 2.62 11.10
C GLY A 752 5.16 3.32 11.74
N SER A 753 4.81 2.89 12.93
CA SER A 753 3.72 3.44 13.73
C SER A 753 4.19 3.77 15.14
N LEU A 754 3.34 4.37 15.96
CA LEU A 754 3.64 4.61 17.38
C LEU A 754 3.94 3.33 18.19
N LEU A 755 3.50 2.18 17.67
CA LEU A 755 3.67 0.87 18.30
C LEU A 755 4.66 -0.01 17.53
N SER A 756 5.33 0.53 16.51
CA SER A 756 6.36 -0.16 15.74
C SER A 756 7.55 -0.51 16.61
N HIS A 757 8.31 -1.50 16.19
CA HIS A 757 9.59 -1.86 16.84
C HIS A 757 10.54 -0.66 16.87
N SER A 758 10.63 0.06 15.74
CA SER A 758 11.41 1.30 15.61
C SER A 758 11.08 2.31 16.71
N ALA A 759 9.77 2.55 16.92
CA ALA A 759 9.28 3.52 17.90
C ALA A 759 9.54 3.08 19.36
N ILE A 760 9.42 1.78 19.64
CA ILE A 760 9.67 1.23 20.95
C ILE A 760 11.16 1.33 21.26
N LEU A 761 12.01 0.87 20.35
CA LEU A 761 13.46 0.83 20.55
C LEU A 761 14.05 2.24 20.67
N ALA A 762 13.62 3.19 19.83
CA ALA A 762 14.07 4.57 19.91
C ALA A 762 13.72 5.23 21.27
N ARG A 763 12.52 4.95 21.82
CA ARG A 763 12.11 5.43 23.14
C ARG A 763 12.92 4.83 24.28
N GLU A 764 13.22 3.54 24.22
CA GLU A 764 14.03 2.84 25.23
C GLU A 764 15.49 3.33 25.24
N LEU A 765 16.02 3.71 24.08
CA LEU A 765 17.36 4.25 23.93
C LEU A 765 17.41 5.78 24.05
N GLU A 766 16.27 6.42 24.32
CA GLU A 766 16.11 7.88 24.40
C GLU A 766 16.67 8.63 23.17
N LYS A 767 16.57 8.01 21.98
CA LYS A 767 17.04 8.61 20.73
C LYS A 767 15.90 9.34 20.03
N PRO A 768 16.08 10.59 19.58
CA PRO A 768 15.10 11.27 18.75
C PRO A 768 14.74 10.44 17.52
N ALA A 769 13.43 10.30 17.24
CA ALA A 769 13.01 9.47 16.11
C ALA A 769 11.74 9.98 15.46
N VAL A 770 11.77 9.97 14.13
CA VAL A 770 10.64 10.30 13.25
C VAL A 770 10.38 9.12 12.34
N VAL A 771 9.16 8.59 12.37
CA VAL A 771 8.75 7.44 11.55
C VAL A 771 7.63 7.82 10.60
N ASN A 772 7.40 6.99 9.59
CA ASN A 772 6.34 7.16 8.60
C ASN A 772 6.49 8.47 7.82
N ILE A 773 7.67 8.70 7.26
CA ILE A 773 7.92 9.76 6.28
C ILE A 773 7.90 9.11 4.89
N PRO A 774 6.86 9.34 4.07
CA PRO A 774 6.76 8.71 2.75
C PRO A 774 7.96 9.06 1.86
N ASN A 775 8.47 8.09 1.12
CA ASN A 775 9.55 8.20 0.13
C ASN A 775 10.88 8.77 0.65
N ILE A 776 11.06 8.90 1.95
CA ILE A 776 12.28 9.49 2.53
C ILE A 776 13.54 8.69 2.19
N MET A 777 13.39 7.39 1.90
CA MET A 777 14.50 6.55 1.43
C MET A 777 14.98 6.94 0.02
N GLU A 778 14.16 7.57 -0.80
CA GLU A 778 14.54 8.05 -2.13
C GLU A 778 15.06 9.49 -2.06
N GLU A 779 14.51 10.29 -1.17
CA GLU A 779 14.77 11.72 -1.03
C GLU A 779 16.11 12.06 -0.36
N LEU A 780 16.58 11.21 0.56
CA LEU A 780 17.83 11.42 1.27
C LEU A 780 18.89 10.40 0.89
N GLN A 781 20.14 10.83 0.89
CA GLN A 781 21.32 10.00 0.65
C GLN A 781 22.23 9.95 1.88
N SER A 782 23.11 8.94 1.93
CA SER A 782 24.15 8.88 2.97
C SER A 782 25.10 10.07 2.84
N GLY A 783 25.25 10.82 3.92
CA GLY A 783 26.08 12.03 4.01
C GLY A 783 25.32 13.34 3.94
N ASP A 784 24.00 13.31 3.65
CA ASP A 784 23.15 14.50 3.80
C ASP A 784 23.10 14.94 5.26
N LEU A 785 23.21 16.24 5.51
CA LEU A 785 23.10 16.81 6.85
C LEU A 785 21.66 17.21 7.13
N VAL A 786 21.03 16.57 8.11
CA VAL A 786 19.62 16.81 8.47
C VAL A 786 19.46 17.08 9.97
N GLU A 787 18.36 17.73 10.34
CA GLU A 787 17.89 17.87 11.71
C GLU A 787 16.54 17.20 11.88
N ILE A 788 16.41 16.35 12.88
CA ILE A 788 15.14 15.70 13.24
C ILE A 788 14.59 16.27 14.54
N ASP A 789 13.28 16.51 14.58
CA ASP A 789 12.51 16.85 15.77
C ASP A 789 11.51 15.73 16.09
N GLY A 790 11.87 14.87 17.03
CA GLY A 790 11.06 13.74 17.46
C GLY A 790 9.82 14.11 18.27
N ASP A 791 9.68 15.34 18.75
CA ASP A 791 8.46 15.85 19.38
C ASP A 791 7.44 16.32 18.34
N LEU A 792 7.90 16.99 17.28
CA LEU A 792 7.06 17.53 16.22
C LEU A 792 6.86 16.58 15.04
N GLY A 793 7.72 15.57 14.90
CA GLY A 793 7.73 14.64 13.76
C GLY A 793 8.23 15.28 12.47
N ILE A 794 9.29 16.10 12.56
CA ILE A 794 9.84 16.87 11.45
C ILE A 794 11.26 16.40 11.15
N CYS A 795 11.61 16.31 9.87
CA CYS A 795 12.97 16.16 9.37
C CYS A 795 13.28 17.33 8.42
N SER A 796 14.29 18.13 8.73
CA SER A 796 14.72 19.30 7.95
C SER A 796 16.07 19.04 7.32
N VAL A 797 16.20 19.21 6.01
CA VAL A 797 17.49 19.13 5.30
C VAL A 797 18.24 20.43 5.48
N ILE A 798 19.44 20.32 6.02
CA ILE A 798 20.33 21.48 6.25
C ILE A 798 21.31 21.63 5.08
N LYS A 799 21.88 20.51 4.63
CA LYS A 799 22.80 20.48 3.50
C LYS A 799 22.70 19.10 2.80
N GLN A 800 22.58 19.09 1.51
CA GLN A 800 22.73 17.87 0.70
C GLN A 800 24.21 17.64 0.36
N LYS A 801 24.58 16.37 0.29
CA LYS A 801 25.90 15.99 -0.20
C LYS A 801 25.93 16.19 -1.71
N GLU A 802 26.89 16.99 -2.20
CA GLU A 802 27.18 17.18 -3.62
C GLU A 802 27.61 15.89 -4.31
#